data_71cac413c20b56b7cd95f192b577e423
#
_entry.id   71cac413c20b56b7cd95f192b577e423
#
_cell.length_a   1.000
_cell.length_b   1.000
_cell.length_c   1.000
_cell.angle_alpha   90.00
_cell.angle_beta   90.00
_cell.angle_gamma   90.00
#
_symmetry.space_group_name_H-M   'P 1'
#
loop_
_entity.id
_entity.type
_entity.pdbx_description
1 polymer ?
#
loop_
_entity_poly.entity_id
_entity_poly.type
_entity_poly.pdbx_seq_one_letter_code
_entity_poly.pdbx_strand_id
1 'polypeptide(L)'
;MEKAKRPSIAGILLAAALLVNVVASAQIRSGMTPPDISGVWQRITDEKDSVGQPPLGDYTGIAFNEAGRLRAETTPESIWGTPEYQCRPHSAPHQWRGVGGVHILQEQDSFTRDVKVYHLQFMRSLDRPIFMDGRPHPPAYAPHSWSGFSTGEWVGNTLKVTTTHLKEGYLRRGGPQTTDVYAMTEYITRHDDTLTVVTFIDDPIYLDEPYIHSTTYTFDPTYRVSTEICNGPAVAENGGTDRHFVPHFLPGTNTDMLTEWIVKGDPRSQVGPENWVPLAAARGGVKTIYPEYRLTLNGKVSVDTLKVPSSRSVVNPAKMIADQSPRDGEVHLLPVQGNIYMLVADGTNITVSVGPDGVVLVNTGPRQMSDKVLAAVNELAKAVAARPQPNTCFGADCAGAWGWSSPFMNTVITSPGPARPIKFIINTSAAPEHTGGNEKLVPAGTGLLGNELSGIAGNVEGAPVIAHENVLNRMSAPAGKESPTPAVAWPTMAYYDEFSKLPQYFNGEPVIVYYEPTANTDGDSIVHFRRSEVISAGDIFSTISYPVIDIAKGGSVQGVIRGLNHILDLAVAQYRSQGGTWIIPSHGRLSDTADIASYRNMVVMIRDRVQDLIDKGMTLQQIQAARPSLDYDGRYGSATTGTWTTNMFIEAVYQSLQAKK
;
A
#
# COMPACT_ATOMS: atom_id res chain seq x y z
N MET A 1 19.13 -35.26 60.78
CA MET A 1 17.78 -35.56 60.28
C MET A 1 17.32 -34.34 59.46
N GLU A 2 17.55 -34.38 58.19
CA GLU A 2 17.30 -33.30 57.25
C GLU A 2 15.92 -33.49 56.62
N LYS A 3 15.01 -32.53 56.80
CA LYS A 3 13.67 -32.57 56.24
C LYS A 3 13.67 -32.17 54.77
N ALA A 4 13.50 -33.12 53.89
CA ALA A 4 13.26 -32.88 52.49
C ALA A 4 11.98 -32.04 52.26
N LYS A 5 12.10 -30.84 51.68
CA LYS A 5 10.97 -30.01 51.21
C LYS A 5 10.32 -30.64 49.96
N ARG A 6 9.05 -30.98 50.06
CA ARG A 6 8.22 -31.37 48.93
C ARG A 6 8.00 -30.16 48.02
N PRO A 7 8.11 -30.29 46.68
CA PRO A 7 7.78 -29.21 45.78
C PRO A 7 6.28 -28.88 45.84
N SER A 8 5.93 -27.59 45.74
CA SER A 8 4.54 -27.11 45.79
C SER A 8 3.77 -27.49 44.52
N ILE A 9 2.50 -27.84 44.67
CA ILE A 9 1.58 -28.20 43.59
C ILE A 9 1.51 -27.12 42.48
N ALA A 10 1.76 -25.85 42.80
CA ALA A 10 1.83 -24.75 41.86
C ALA A 10 3.01 -24.88 40.84
N GLY A 11 4.16 -25.43 41.29
CA GLY A 11 5.32 -25.66 40.40
C GLY A 11 5.08 -26.79 39.40
N ILE A 12 4.29 -27.80 39.78
CA ILE A 12 3.96 -28.92 38.90
C ILE A 12 2.92 -28.50 37.84
N LEU A 13 1.99 -27.63 38.16
CA LEU A 13 0.98 -27.10 37.21
C LEU A 13 1.62 -26.14 36.19
N LEU A 14 2.63 -25.34 36.59
CA LEU A 14 3.35 -24.46 35.65
C LEU A 14 4.23 -25.25 34.67
N ALA A 15 4.87 -26.34 35.12
CA ALA A 15 5.64 -27.23 34.25
C ALA A 15 4.74 -28.02 33.28
N ALA A 16 3.53 -28.41 33.72
CA ALA A 16 2.56 -29.06 32.87
C ALA A 16 1.95 -28.11 31.81
N ALA A 17 1.74 -26.81 32.15
CA ALA A 17 1.25 -25.82 31.21
C ALA A 17 2.30 -25.44 30.14
N LEU A 18 3.60 -25.45 30.48
CA LEU A 18 4.70 -25.25 29.53
C LEU A 18 4.88 -26.45 28.60
N LEU A 19 4.65 -27.68 29.09
CA LEU A 19 4.71 -28.90 28.25
C LEU A 19 3.52 -29.01 27.29
N VAL A 20 2.33 -28.51 27.67
CA VAL A 20 1.16 -28.53 26.80
C VAL A 20 1.29 -27.53 25.64
N ASN A 21 1.97 -26.39 25.84
CA ASN A 21 2.21 -25.41 24.75
C ASN A 21 3.31 -25.85 23.79
N VAL A 22 4.21 -26.76 24.17
CA VAL A 22 5.22 -27.34 23.28
C VAL A 22 4.67 -28.55 22.50
N VAL A 23 3.64 -29.21 23.01
CA VAL A 23 3.01 -30.36 22.32
C VAL A 23 1.94 -29.94 21.31
N ALA A 24 1.41 -28.70 21.39
CA ALA A 24 0.40 -28.20 20.45
C ALA A 24 0.98 -27.86 19.05
N SER A 25 2.29 -27.81 18.88
CA SER A 25 2.93 -27.61 17.57
C SER A 25 3.51 -28.89 16.94
N ALA A 26 3.44 -30.02 17.63
CA ALA A 26 3.67 -31.33 17.04
C ALA A 26 2.35 -31.93 16.56
N GLN A 27 1.71 -31.31 15.55
CA GLN A 27 0.71 -32.04 14.78
C GLN A 27 1.38 -33.29 14.22
N ILE A 28 0.85 -34.43 14.64
CA ILE A 28 1.20 -35.76 14.11
C ILE A 28 1.17 -35.63 12.59
N ARG A 29 2.34 -35.61 11.95
CA ARG A 29 2.44 -35.78 10.51
C ARG A 29 1.83 -37.18 10.27
N SER A 30 0.62 -37.19 9.76
CA SER A 30 0.08 -38.42 9.16
C SER A 30 1.12 -38.85 8.13
N GLY A 31 1.57 -40.06 8.16
CA GLY A 31 2.73 -40.56 7.41
C GLY A 31 2.59 -40.55 5.87
N MET A 32 1.84 -39.61 5.32
CA MET A 32 1.74 -39.34 3.89
C MET A 32 2.67 -38.17 3.55
N THR A 33 3.66 -38.43 2.73
CA THR A 33 4.47 -37.38 2.11
C THR A 33 3.54 -36.51 1.24
N PRO A 34 3.57 -35.18 1.41
CA PRO A 34 2.80 -34.29 0.55
C PRO A 34 3.13 -34.54 -0.93
N PRO A 35 2.15 -34.42 -1.85
CA PRO A 35 2.41 -34.57 -3.27
C PRO A 35 3.38 -33.49 -3.75
N ASP A 36 4.30 -33.87 -4.62
CA ASP A 36 5.20 -32.91 -5.27
C ASP A 36 4.40 -32.13 -6.32
N ILE A 37 4.29 -30.81 -6.13
CA ILE A 37 3.64 -29.88 -7.06
C ILE A 37 4.64 -29.16 -7.96
N SER A 38 5.94 -29.41 -7.81
CA SER A 38 6.95 -28.75 -8.64
C SER A 38 6.87 -29.18 -10.10
N GLY A 39 7.41 -28.35 -10.98
CA GLY A 39 7.47 -28.59 -12.42
C GLY A 39 6.75 -27.54 -13.24
N VAL A 40 6.54 -27.83 -14.50
CA VAL A 40 5.92 -26.93 -15.47
C VAL A 40 4.50 -27.40 -15.75
N TRP A 41 3.57 -26.48 -15.61
CA TRP A 41 2.15 -26.74 -15.72
C TRP A 41 1.53 -25.83 -16.78
N GLN A 42 0.91 -26.43 -17.78
CA GLN A 42 0.19 -25.71 -18.83
C GLN A 42 -1.28 -25.56 -18.43
N ARG A 43 -1.82 -24.38 -18.55
CA ARG A 43 -3.23 -24.12 -18.26
C ARG A 43 -4.12 -24.87 -19.24
N ILE A 44 -5.12 -25.56 -18.72
CA ILE A 44 -6.20 -26.12 -19.51
C ILE A 44 -7.23 -25.01 -19.70
N THR A 45 -7.47 -24.63 -20.96
CA THR A 45 -8.51 -23.67 -21.32
C THR A 45 -9.84 -24.42 -21.33
N ASP A 46 -10.76 -24.06 -20.44
CA ASP A 46 -12.11 -24.61 -20.48
C ASP A 46 -13.03 -23.85 -21.46
N GLU A 47 -14.24 -24.35 -21.66
CA GLU A 47 -15.22 -23.72 -22.57
C GLU A 47 -15.54 -22.27 -22.19
N LYS A 48 -15.39 -21.90 -20.94
CA LYS A 48 -15.64 -20.52 -20.46
C LYS A 48 -14.54 -19.55 -20.84
N ASP A 49 -13.33 -20.07 -21.03
CA ASP A 49 -12.15 -19.28 -21.36
C ASP A 49 -11.80 -19.36 -22.88
N SER A 50 -12.45 -20.25 -23.65
CA SER A 50 -12.06 -20.57 -25.02
C SER A 50 -12.33 -19.46 -26.04
N VAL A 51 -13.15 -18.49 -25.73
CA VAL A 51 -13.60 -17.43 -26.68
C VAL A 51 -13.13 -16.04 -26.28
N GLY A 52 -12.12 -15.93 -25.47
CA GLY A 52 -11.60 -14.66 -25.01
C GLY A 52 -12.18 -14.24 -23.68
N GLN A 53 -11.84 -13.03 -23.29
CA GLN A 53 -12.27 -12.45 -22.01
C GLN A 53 -13.79 -12.22 -22.01
N PRO A 54 -14.45 -12.26 -20.86
CA PRO A 54 -15.81 -11.78 -20.77
C PRO A 54 -15.89 -10.35 -21.33
N PRO A 55 -17.02 -10.03 -21.97
CA PRO A 55 -17.24 -8.69 -22.49
C PRO A 55 -17.04 -7.61 -21.43
N LEU A 56 -16.61 -6.42 -21.84
CA LEU A 56 -16.53 -5.26 -20.95
C LEU A 56 -17.86 -5.01 -20.25
N GLY A 57 -17.81 -4.85 -18.93
CA GLY A 57 -19.00 -4.66 -18.10
C GLY A 57 -19.80 -5.93 -17.81
N ASP A 58 -19.38 -7.10 -18.30
CA ASP A 58 -19.94 -8.36 -17.84
C ASP A 58 -19.31 -8.73 -16.49
N TYR A 59 -20.05 -8.50 -15.43
CA TYR A 59 -19.66 -8.80 -14.06
C TYR A 59 -20.26 -10.11 -13.53
N THR A 60 -20.74 -10.96 -14.41
CA THR A 60 -21.31 -12.26 -14.03
C THR A 60 -20.35 -13.07 -13.18
N GLY A 61 -20.82 -13.55 -12.05
CA GLY A 61 -20.06 -14.32 -11.07
C GLY A 61 -19.21 -13.47 -10.10
N ILE A 62 -19.29 -12.14 -10.19
CA ILE A 62 -18.65 -11.23 -9.22
C ILE A 62 -19.76 -10.50 -8.45
N ALA A 63 -19.82 -10.75 -7.15
CA ALA A 63 -20.82 -10.14 -6.26
C ALA A 63 -20.39 -8.73 -5.84
N PHE A 64 -20.36 -7.79 -6.78
CA PHE A 64 -20.04 -6.40 -6.48
C PHE A 64 -21.11 -5.72 -5.64
N ASN A 65 -20.66 -4.96 -4.64
CA ASN A 65 -21.47 -3.91 -4.01
C ASN A 65 -21.47 -2.62 -4.88
N GLU A 66 -22.14 -1.56 -4.40
CA GLU A 66 -22.22 -0.28 -5.13
C GLU A 66 -20.83 0.34 -5.41
N ALA A 67 -19.91 0.26 -4.44
CA ALA A 67 -18.56 0.83 -4.57
C ALA A 67 -17.77 0.08 -5.65
N GLY A 68 -17.78 -1.25 -5.63
CA GLY A 68 -17.09 -2.08 -6.62
C GLY A 68 -17.64 -1.86 -8.04
N ARG A 69 -18.97 -1.69 -8.18
CA ARG A 69 -19.60 -1.38 -9.48
C ARG A 69 -19.18 -0.03 -10.01
N LEU A 70 -19.24 1.02 -9.18
CA LEU A 70 -18.83 2.36 -9.58
C LEU A 70 -17.35 2.38 -9.98
N ARG A 71 -16.48 1.67 -9.22
CA ARG A 71 -15.07 1.54 -9.55
C ARG A 71 -14.86 0.88 -10.91
N ALA A 72 -15.53 -0.24 -11.15
CA ALA A 72 -15.44 -0.98 -12.40
C ALA A 72 -15.96 -0.17 -13.60
N GLU A 73 -17.10 0.51 -13.45
CA GLU A 73 -17.71 1.32 -14.51
C GLU A 73 -16.82 2.50 -14.92
N THR A 74 -16.15 3.13 -13.97
CA THR A 74 -15.34 4.33 -14.23
C THR A 74 -13.90 4.03 -14.62
N THR A 75 -13.53 2.76 -14.68
CA THR A 75 -12.20 2.31 -15.14
C THR A 75 -12.22 2.07 -16.65
N PRO A 76 -11.34 2.72 -17.43
CA PRO A 76 -11.24 2.46 -18.87
C PRO A 76 -10.58 1.09 -19.11
N GLU A 77 -11.15 0.35 -20.05
CA GLU A 77 -10.59 -0.89 -20.59
C GLU A 77 -9.77 -0.68 -21.86
N SER A 78 -9.68 0.56 -22.29
CA SER A 78 -8.81 0.94 -23.39
C SER A 78 -7.34 0.64 -23.04
N ILE A 79 -6.52 0.67 -24.07
CA ILE A 79 -5.05 0.51 -24.03
C ILE A 79 -4.39 1.10 -22.76
N TRP A 80 -4.87 2.25 -22.33
CA TRP A 80 -4.29 3.00 -21.21
C TRP A 80 -4.63 2.44 -19.82
N GLY A 81 -5.69 1.66 -19.71
CA GLY A 81 -6.15 1.08 -18.43
C GLY A 81 -5.59 -0.31 -18.13
N THR A 82 -5.01 -0.99 -19.12
CA THR A 82 -4.56 -2.37 -18.92
C THR A 82 -3.15 -2.43 -18.33
N PRO A 83 -2.88 -3.37 -17.41
CA PRO A 83 -1.56 -3.52 -16.79
C PRO A 83 -0.44 -3.71 -17.81
N GLU A 84 -0.72 -4.39 -18.91
CA GLU A 84 0.26 -4.69 -19.96
C GLU A 84 0.79 -3.42 -20.62
N TYR A 85 -0.04 -2.43 -20.82
CA TYR A 85 0.40 -1.14 -21.36
C TYR A 85 1.11 -0.27 -20.34
N GLN A 86 0.79 -0.44 -19.08
CA GLN A 86 1.48 0.24 -17.99
C GLN A 86 2.73 -0.51 -17.53
N CYS A 87 3.11 -1.59 -18.20
CA CYS A 87 4.18 -2.49 -17.80
C CYS A 87 4.08 -2.97 -16.34
N ARG A 88 2.91 -2.95 -15.76
CA ARG A 88 2.69 -3.48 -14.41
C ARG A 88 2.68 -4.99 -14.44
N PRO A 89 3.28 -5.65 -13.46
CA PRO A 89 3.15 -7.10 -13.32
C PRO A 89 1.69 -7.49 -13.08
N HIS A 90 1.32 -8.69 -13.50
CA HIS A 90 0.02 -9.24 -13.13
C HIS A 90 -0.04 -9.46 -11.62
N SER A 91 -1.07 -8.93 -10.99
CA SER A 91 -1.31 -9.13 -9.56
C SER A 91 -1.68 -10.57 -9.23
N ALA A 92 -1.41 -11.02 -8.01
CA ALA A 92 -1.66 -12.39 -7.58
C ALA A 92 -3.09 -12.90 -7.86
N PRO A 93 -4.17 -12.11 -7.68
CA PRO A 93 -5.52 -12.53 -8.05
C PRO A 93 -5.70 -12.92 -9.51
N HIS A 94 -4.89 -12.35 -10.40
CA HIS A 94 -4.97 -12.61 -11.84
C HIS A 94 -3.99 -13.71 -12.31
N GLN A 95 -2.93 -13.99 -11.55
CA GLN A 95 -1.82 -14.86 -12.00
C GLN A 95 -2.30 -16.23 -12.47
N TRP A 96 -3.15 -16.90 -11.71
CA TRP A 96 -3.70 -18.22 -12.08
C TRP A 96 -4.67 -18.17 -13.27
N ARG A 97 -5.19 -17.03 -13.60
CA ARG A 97 -6.09 -16.83 -14.75
C ARG A 97 -5.40 -16.29 -15.99
N GLY A 98 -4.16 -15.86 -15.83
CA GLY A 98 -3.36 -15.31 -16.93
C GLY A 98 -3.16 -16.30 -18.07
N VAL A 99 -2.76 -15.78 -19.22
CA VAL A 99 -2.41 -16.59 -20.39
C VAL A 99 -1.13 -17.36 -20.09
N GLY A 100 -1.05 -18.60 -20.54
CA GLY A 100 0.13 -19.45 -20.41
C GLY A 100 0.05 -20.38 -19.21
N GLY A 101 1.19 -20.90 -18.80
CA GLY A 101 1.33 -21.84 -17.70
C GLY A 101 2.00 -21.23 -16.48
N VAL A 102 2.33 -22.10 -15.54
CA VAL A 102 3.12 -21.77 -14.36
C VAL A 102 4.31 -22.72 -14.25
N HIS A 103 5.47 -22.18 -13.89
CA HIS A 103 6.61 -22.97 -13.46
C HIS A 103 6.71 -22.88 -11.93
N ILE A 104 6.59 -24.02 -11.27
CA ILE A 104 6.69 -24.14 -9.82
C ILE A 104 8.04 -24.74 -9.49
N LEU A 105 8.92 -23.93 -8.91
CA LEU A 105 10.22 -24.36 -8.39
C LEU A 105 10.12 -24.58 -6.89
N GLN A 106 10.99 -25.41 -6.33
CA GLN A 106 11.07 -25.62 -4.88
C GLN A 106 12.49 -25.38 -4.38
N GLU A 107 12.57 -24.66 -3.28
CA GLU A 107 13.78 -24.55 -2.46
C GLU A 107 13.65 -25.49 -1.27
N GLN A 108 14.63 -26.37 -1.09
CA GLN A 108 14.62 -27.39 -0.06
C GLN A 108 15.71 -27.12 0.98
N ASP A 109 15.44 -27.54 2.20
CA ASP A 109 16.49 -27.65 3.22
C ASP A 109 17.56 -28.67 2.77
N SER A 110 18.82 -28.30 2.89
CA SER A 110 19.93 -29.13 2.41
C SER A 110 20.10 -30.45 3.19
N PHE A 111 19.61 -30.51 4.44
CA PHE A 111 19.73 -31.66 5.31
C PHE A 111 18.44 -32.48 5.39
N THR A 112 17.31 -31.82 5.69
CA THR A 112 16.03 -32.51 5.89
C THR A 112 15.30 -32.82 4.61
N ARG A 113 15.64 -32.10 3.52
CA ARG A 113 14.94 -32.14 2.24
C ARG A 113 13.50 -31.64 2.30
N ASP A 114 13.09 -31.05 3.42
CA ASP A 114 11.80 -30.39 3.52
C ASP A 114 11.77 -29.18 2.59
N VAL A 115 10.63 -28.94 1.92
CA VAL A 115 10.45 -27.76 1.08
C VAL A 115 10.30 -26.53 1.98
N LYS A 116 11.19 -25.56 1.82
CA LYS A 116 11.17 -24.28 2.52
C LYS A 116 10.33 -23.23 1.77
N VAL A 117 10.43 -23.22 0.45
CA VAL A 117 9.74 -22.25 -0.40
C VAL A 117 9.33 -22.91 -1.71
N TYR A 118 8.13 -22.63 -2.15
CA TYR A 118 7.73 -22.78 -3.54
C TYR A 118 7.81 -21.44 -4.24
N HIS A 119 8.42 -21.38 -5.43
CA HIS A 119 8.48 -20.20 -6.27
C HIS A 119 7.51 -20.38 -7.45
N LEU A 120 6.51 -19.53 -7.54
CA LEU A 120 5.56 -19.53 -8.64
C LEU A 120 5.98 -18.50 -9.68
N GLN A 121 6.27 -18.95 -10.90
CA GLN A 121 6.68 -18.11 -12.02
C GLN A 121 5.61 -18.16 -13.11
N PHE A 122 4.93 -17.04 -13.30
CA PHE A 122 3.92 -16.85 -14.34
C PHE A 122 4.44 -15.85 -15.40
N MET A 123 3.81 -15.86 -16.57
CA MET A 123 4.05 -14.83 -17.56
C MET A 123 3.67 -13.44 -17.01
N ARG A 124 4.52 -12.44 -17.26
CA ARG A 124 4.30 -11.04 -16.82
C ARG A 124 4.07 -10.86 -15.32
N SER A 125 4.56 -11.77 -14.51
CA SER A 125 4.45 -11.69 -13.07
C SER A 125 5.84 -11.61 -12.42
N LEU A 126 5.87 -11.06 -11.23
CA LEU A 126 7.03 -11.22 -10.35
C LEU A 126 7.09 -12.66 -9.87
N ASP A 127 8.28 -13.12 -9.53
CA ASP A 127 8.44 -14.36 -8.76
C ASP A 127 7.60 -14.25 -7.47
N ARG A 128 6.82 -15.30 -7.21
CA ARG A 128 5.94 -15.35 -6.04
C ARG A 128 6.37 -16.49 -5.12
N PRO A 129 7.13 -16.17 -4.07
CA PRO A 129 7.51 -17.16 -3.08
C PRO A 129 6.34 -17.50 -2.17
N ILE A 130 6.14 -18.80 -1.90
CA ILE A 130 5.26 -19.33 -0.87
C ILE A 130 6.13 -19.95 0.22
N PHE A 131 6.20 -19.33 1.37
CA PHE A 131 7.01 -19.79 2.49
C PHE A 131 6.32 -20.93 3.25
N MET A 132 7.04 -22.02 3.45
CA MET A 132 6.52 -23.23 4.07
C MET A 132 6.97 -23.43 5.53
N ASP A 133 7.72 -22.51 6.08
CA ASP A 133 8.33 -22.58 7.41
C ASP A 133 7.45 -22.00 8.54
N GLY A 134 6.21 -21.59 8.22
CA GLY A 134 5.27 -21.05 9.20
C GLY A 134 5.64 -19.67 9.72
N ARG A 135 6.50 -18.93 9.03
CA ARG A 135 6.85 -17.57 9.42
C ARG A 135 5.63 -16.64 9.49
N PRO A 136 5.63 -15.67 10.41
CA PRO A 136 4.55 -14.69 10.47
C PRO A 136 4.56 -13.79 9.23
N HIS A 137 3.37 -13.30 8.86
CA HIS A 137 3.26 -12.27 7.85
C HIS A 137 3.86 -10.95 8.36
N PRO A 138 4.34 -10.08 7.45
CA PRO A 138 4.88 -8.78 7.82
C PRO A 138 3.85 -7.93 8.57
N PRO A 139 4.27 -6.92 9.33
CA PRO A 139 3.34 -5.99 9.95
C PRO A 139 2.62 -5.15 8.89
N ALA A 140 1.41 -4.68 9.18
CA ALA A 140 0.56 -3.98 8.22
C ALA A 140 1.17 -2.67 7.67
N TYR A 141 2.12 -2.06 8.37
CA TYR A 141 2.86 -0.89 7.88
C TYR A 141 4.01 -1.21 6.92
N ALA A 142 4.22 -2.49 6.65
CA ALA A 142 5.16 -2.97 5.65
C ALA A 142 4.57 -2.75 4.23
N PRO A 143 5.41 -2.64 3.15
CA PRO A 143 4.93 -2.32 1.81
C PRO A 143 4.10 -3.47 1.21
N HIS A 144 3.22 -3.17 0.30
CA HIS A 144 2.48 -4.13 -0.51
C HIS A 144 3.19 -4.39 -1.84
N SER A 145 3.01 -5.59 -2.39
CA SER A 145 3.55 -5.96 -3.69
C SER A 145 2.47 -6.56 -4.60
N TRP A 146 2.76 -6.69 -5.88
CA TRP A 146 1.84 -7.31 -6.85
C TRP A 146 1.61 -8.80 -6.57
N SER A 147 2.62 -9.50 -6.05
CA SER A 147 2.53 -10.91 -5.68
C SER A 147 2.12 -11.14 -4.23
N GLY A 148 2.16 -10.09 -3.40
CA GLY A 148 1.89 -10.17 -1.97
C GLY A 148 2.94 -10.95 -1.19
N PHE A 149 2.61 -11.27 0.06
CA PHE A 149 3.38 -12.15 0.92
C PHE A 149 2.57 -13.42 1.18
N SER A 150 3.12 -14.58 0.80
CA SER A 150 2.42 -15.86 0.82
C SER A 150 3.07 -16.86 1.78
N THR A 151 2.26 -17.48 2.63
CA THR A 151 2.66 -18.64 3.44
C THR A 151 1.80 -19.85 3.07
N GLY A 152 2.39 -21.03 3.11
CA GLY A 152 1.72 -22.28 2.77
C GLY A 152 1.69 -23.27 3.93
N GLU A 153 0.61 -24.04 4.02
CA GLU A 153 0.47 -25.19 4.92
C GLU A 153 -0.20 -26.36 4.20
N TRP A 154 0.28 -27.57 4.43
CA TRP A 154 -0.35 -28.76 3.88
C TRP A 154 -1.53 -29.20 4.75
N VAL A 155 -2.71 -29.30 4.14
CA VAL A 155 -3.93 -29.83 4.74
C VAL A 155 -4.28 -31.14 4.00
N GLY A 156 -3.81 -32.26 4.51
CA GLY A 156 -3.85 -33.52 3.77
C GLY A 156 -3.02 -33.43 2.49
N ASN A 157 -3.62 -33.66 1.33
CA ASN A 157 -2.99 -33.61 0.01
C ASN A 157 -3.17 -32.26 -0.70
N THR A 158 -3.72 -31.28 -0.02
CA THR A 158 -3.97 -29.94 -0.56
C THR A 158 -3.05 -28.92 0.11
N LEU A 159 -2.32 -28.15 -0.67
CA LEU A 159 -1.57 -27.00 -0.18
C LEU A 159 -2.52 -25.81 -0.05
N LYS A 160 -2.74 -25.36 1.17
CA LYS A 160 -3.44 -24.11 1.46
C LYS A 160 -2.42 -22.98 1.52
N VAL A 161 -2.64 -21.95 0.73
CA VAL A 161 -1.79 -20.75 0.67
C VAL A 161 -2.59 -19.54 1.14
N THR A 162 -2.04 -18.80 2.07
CA THR A 162 -2.60 -17.52 2.53
C THR A 162 -1.70 -16.37 2.07
N THR A 163 -2.29 -15.36 1.43
CA THR A 163 -1.56 -14.22 0.87
C THR A 163 -2.14 -12.91 1.37
N THR A 164 -1.26 -12.04 1.86
CA THR A 164 -1.57 -10.67 2.31
C THR A 164 -0.60 -9.67 1.66
N HIS A 165 -0.65 -8.40 2.04
CA HIS A 165 0.23 -7.34 1.52
C HIS A 165 0.18 -7.21 0.00
N LEU A 166 -1.03 -7.29 -0.53
CA LEU A 166 -1.32 -7.22 -1.95
C LEU A 166 -1.67 -5.78 -2.35
N LYS A 167 -1.20 -5.35 -3.51
CA LYS A 167 -1.60 -4.08 -4.13
C LYS A 167 -3.00 -4.15 -4.69
N GLU A 168 -3.61 -2.98 -4.91
CA GLU A 168 -4.78 -2.85 -5.78
C GLU A 168 -4.51 -3.55 -7.11
N GLY A 169 -5.43 -4.41 -7.55
CA GLY A 169 -5.22 -5.26 -8.71
C GLY A 169 -6.51 -5.64 -9.43
N TYR A 170 -6.39 -6.57 -10.38
CA TYR A 170 -7.51 -7.04 -11.19
C TYR A 170 -8.00 -8.40 -10.71
N LEU A 171 -9.32 -8.53 -10.54
CA LEU A 171 -9.96 -9.85 -10.46
C LEU A 171 -9.96 -10.52 -11.84
N ARG A 172 -10.32 -9.73 -12.86
CA ARG A 172 -10.23 -10.08 -14.27
C ARG A 172 -10.21 -8.79 -15.10
N ARG A 173 -9.88 -8.86 -16.38
CA ARG A 173 -10.05 -7.74 -17.30
C ARG A 173 -11.51 -7.34 -17.39
N GLY A 174 -11.79 -6.10 -17.82
CA GLY A 174 -13.15 -5.62 -17.96
C GLY A 174 -13.64 -4.75 -16.80
N GLY A 175 -12.71 -4.11 -16.06
CA GLY A 175 -12.99 -3.19 -14.97
C GLY A 175 -13.00 -3.77 -13.55
N PRO A 176 -13.28 -5.08 -13.31
CA PRO A 176 -13.27 -5.65 -11.97
C PRO A 176 -11.92 -5.55 -11.28
N GLN A 177 -11.84 -4.78 -10.19
CA GLN A 177 -10.63 -4.55 -9.41
C GLN A 177 -10.81 -5.00 -7.96
N THR A 178 -9.69 -5.14 -7.25
CA THR A 178 -9.62 -5.24 -5.80
C THR A 178 -9.08 -3.95 -5.21
N THR A 179 -9.34 -3.71 -3.94
CA THR A 179 -8.59 -2.73 -3.14
C THR A 179 -7.20 -3.27 -2.80
N ASP A 180 -6.48 -2.63 -1.89
CA ASP A 180 -5.22 -3.13 -1.31
C ASP A 180 -5.41 -3.65 0.14
N VAL A 181 -6.65 -3.80 0.60
CA VAL A 181 -7.01 -4.30 1.95
C VAL A 181 -7.88 -5.55 1.88
N TYR A 182 -7.48 -6.48 1.05
CA TYR A 182 -8.13 -7.78 0.89
C TYR A 182 -7.21 -8.93 1.28
N ALA A 183 -7.78 -10.11 1.43
CA ALA A 183 -7.05 -11.34 1.64
C ALA A 183 -7.29 -12.33 0.49
N MET A 184 -6.29 -13.12 0.16
CA MET A 184 -6.40 -14.19 -0.82
C MET A 184 -6.00 -15.51 -0.18
N THR A 185 -6.84 -16.53 -0.37
CA THR A 185 -6.55 -17.89 0.05
C THR A 185 -6.66 -18.82 -1.17
N GLU A 186 -5.69 -19.69 -1.33
CA GLU A 186 -5.66 -20.65 -2.44
C GLU A 186 -5.55 -22.06 -1.90
N TYR A 187 -6.19 -22.99 -2.60
CA TYR A 187 -6.11 -24.40 -2.35
C TYR A 187 -5.59 -25.08 -3.61
N ILE A 188 -4.36 -25.59 -3.53
CA ILE A 188 -3.64 -26.20 -4.65
C ILE A 188 -3.62 -27.71 -4.42
N THR A 189 -4.22 -28.46 -5.34
CA THR A 189 -4.33 -29.92 -5.25
C THR A 189 -3.80 -30.55 -6.54
N ARG A 190 -2.88 -31.48 -6.39
CA ARG A 190 -2.38 -32.28 -7.50
C ARG A 190 -3.06 -33.66 -7.52
N HIS A 191 -3.56 -34.04 -8.68
CA HIS A 191 -4.04 -35.37 -9.01
C HIS A 191 -3.30 -35.88 -10.26
N ASP A 192 -2.35 -36.76 -10.08
CA ASP A 192 -1.48 -37.27 -11.15
C ASP A 192 -0.86 -36.12 -11.99
N ASP A 193 -1.24 -35.99 -13.25
CA ASP A 193 -0.78 -34.95 -14.17
C ASP A 193 -1.70 -33.70 -14.21
N THR A 194 -2.59 -33.60 -13.25
CA THR A 194 -3.53 -32.46 -13.14
C THR A 194 -3.28 -31.69 -11.86
N LEU A 195 -3.18 -30.37 -11.98
CA LEU A 195 -3.11 -29.44 -10.87
C LEU A 195 -4.36 -28.55 -10.87
N THR A 196 -5.14 -28.61 -9.81
CA THR A 196 -6.32 -27.76 -9.62
C THR A 196 -6.04 -26.71 -8.55
N VAL A 197 -6.32 -25.45 -8.87
CA VAL A 197 -6.17 -24.33 -7.95
C VAL A 197 -7.54 -23.68 -7.76
N VAL A 198 -8.00 -23.63 -6.50
CA VAL A 198 -9.20 -22.88 -6.13
C VAL A 198 -8.76 -21.64 -5.37
N THR A 199 -9.11 -20.48 -5.88
CA THR A 199 -8.73 -19.17 -5.32
C THR A 199 -9.95 -18.48 -4.72
N PHE A 200 -9.79 -18.00 -3.48
CA PHE A 200 -10.75 -17.19 -2.77
C PHE A 200 -10.16 -15.79 -2.61
N ILE A 201 -10.88 -14.77 -3.04
CA ILE A 201 -10.51 -13.36 -2.90
C ILE A 201 -11.59 -12.69 -2.09
N ASP A 202 -11.23 -12.24 -0.89
CA ASP A 202 -12.13 -11.64 0.08
C ASP A 202 -11.81 -10.14 0.22
N ASP A 203 -12.58 -9.32 -0.49
CA ASP A 203 -12.47 -7.84 -0.51
C ASP A 203 -13.82 -7.22 -0.15
N PRO A 204 -14.14 -7.06 1.13
CA PRO A 204 -15.44 -6.56 1.55
C PRO A 204 -15.67 -5.06 1.28
N ILE A 205 -14.67 -4.34 0.76
CA ILE A 205 -14.87 -2.96 0.29
C ILE A 205 -15.58 -2.95 -1.06
N TYR A 206 -15.28 -3.91 -1.95
CA TYR A 206 -15.88 -3.97 -3.29
C TYR A 206 -16.85 -5.13 -3.49
N LEU A 207 -16.78 -6.17 -2.64
CA LEU A 207 -17.55 -7.40 -2.83
C LEU A 207 -18.49 -7.64 -1.65
N ASP A 208 -19.72 -8.05 -1.94
CA ASP A 208 -20.69 -8.54 -0.95
C ASP A 208 -20.37 -9.98 -0.49
N GLU A 209 -19.70 -10.75 -1.35
CA GLU A 209 -19.23 -12.12 -1.09
C GLU A 209 -17.82 -12.32 -1.65
N PRO A 210 -16.99 -13.20 -1.06
CA PRO A 210 -15.69 -13.54 -1.63
C PRO A 210 -15.82 -14.02 -3.08
N TYR A 211 -14.97 -13.52 -3.95
CA TYR A 211 -14.88 -14.00 -5.32
C TYR A 211 -14.10 -15.33 -5.34
N ILE A 212 -14.73 -16.35 -5.89
CA ILE A 212 -14.17 -17.70 -5.94
C ILE A 212 -14.06 -18.15 -7.39
N HIS A 213 -12.89 -18.63 -7.76
CA HIS A 213 -12.69 -19.27 -9.05
C HIS A 213 -11.76 -20.47 -8.95
N SER A 214 -11.87 -21.39 -9.89
CA SER A 214 -10.95 -22.51 -10.04
C SER A 214 -10.25 -22.44 -11.39
N THR A 215 -9.01 -22.92 -11.41
CA THR A 215 -8.22 -23.06 -12.65
C THR A 215 -7.53 -24.42 -12.63
N THR A 216 -7.50 -25.09 -13.77
CA THR A 216 -6.90 -26.42 -13.90
C THR A 216 -5.74 -26.36 -14.88
N TYR A 217 -4.69 -27.09 -14.55
CA TYR A 217 -3.46 -27.20 -15.32
C TYR A 217 -3.14 -28.68 -15.57
N THR A 218 -2.48 -28.95 -16.69
CA THR A 218 -1.87 -30.25 -16.97
C THR A 218 -0.35 -30.18 -16.87
N PHE A 219 0.26 -31.22 -16.35
CA PHE A 219 1.72 -31.32 -16.30
C PHE A 219 2.28 -31.44 -17.71
N ASP A 220 3.16 -30.53 -18.08
CA ASP A 220 3.86 -30.54 -19.37
C ASP A 220 5.30 -30.06 -19.21
N PRO A 221 6.25 -30.99 -19.01
CA PRO A 221 7.66 -30.63 -18.84
C PRO A 221 8.29 -30.02 -20.09
N THR A 222 7.63 -30.07 -21.24
CA THR A 222 8.12 -29.49 -22.49
C THR A 222 7.65 -28.05 -22.71
N TYR A 223 6.58 -27.64 -22.00
CA TYR A 223 6.04 -26.30 -22.07
C TYR A 223 7.03 -25.28 -21.49
N ARG A 224 7.14 -24.14 -22.14
CA ARG A 224 7.98 -23.05 -21.65
C ARG A 224 7.11 -21.87 -21.23
N VAL A 225 7.15 -21.56 -19.96
CA VAL A 225 6.53 -20.33 -19.44
C VAL A 225 7.32 -19.14 -19.99
N SER A 226 6.65 -18.29 -20.75
CA SER A 226 7.28 -17.06 -21.25
C SER A 226 7.50 -16.09 -20.09
N THR A 227 8.73 -15.60 -19.97
CA THR A 227 9.07 -14.51 -19.06
C THR A 227 9.07 -13.20 -19.83
N GLU A 228 7.95 -12.85 -20.47
CA GLU A 228 7.84 -11.59 -21.19
C GLU A 228 8.26 -10.40 -20.32
N ILE A 229 9.22 -9.66 -20.82
CA ILE A 229 9.67 -8.42 -20.21
C ILE A 229 9.00 -7.27 -20.95
N CYS A 230 8.45 -6.34 -20.22
CA CYS A 230 8.07 -5.08 -20.82
C CYS A 230 9.35 -4.30 -21.18
N ASN A 231 9.62 -4.12 -22.47
CA ASN A 231 10.79 -3.41 -22.98
C ASN A 231 10.55 -1.90 -23.17
N GLY A 232 9.46 -1.37 -22.62
CA GLY A 232 9.16 0.05 -22.68
C GLY A 232 10.13 0.88 -21.83
N PRO A 233 10.38 2.14 -22.18
CA PRO A 233 11.00 3.08 -21.26
C PRO A 233 10.17 3.13 -19.99
N ALA A 234 10.84 3.35 -18.86
CA ALA A 234 10.25 3.38 -17.54
C ALA A 234 8.87 4.03 -17.59
N VAL A 235 7.90 3.22 -17.27
CA VAL A 235 6.55 3.38 -17.66
C VAL A 235 5.95 4.52 -16.87
N ALA A 236 5.34 5.40 -17.59
CA ALA A 236 4.32 6.22 -16.99
C ALA A 236 3.32 5.30 -16.29
N GLU A 237 3.18 5.45 -14.98
CA GLU A 237 2.30 4.60 -14.17
C GLU A 237 0.84 4.59 -14.65
N ASN A 238 0.49 5.46 -15.55
CA ASN A 238 -0.81 5.61 -16.18
C ASN A 238 -0.81 5.35 -17.69
N GLY A 239 0.28 4.83 -18.22
CA GLY A 239 0.39 4.47 -19.64
C GLY A 239 0.16 5.66 -20.58
N GLY A 240 1.11 6.07 -21.34
CA GLY A 240 0.99 7.18 -22.27
C GLY A 240 2.17 8.12 -22.24
N THR A 241 2.11 9.13 -23.09
CA THR A 241 3.14 10.15 -23.22
C THR A 241 3.08 11.23 -22.15
N ASP A 242 1.92 11.38 -21.51
CA ASP A 242 1.70 12.30 -20.40
C ASP A 242 1.56 11.50 -19.09
N ARG A 243 2.59 11.56 -18.26
CA ARG A 243 2.61 10.91 -16.94
C ARG A 243 1.53 11.44 -15.98
N HIS A 244 1.04 12.65 -16.22
CA HIS A 244 0.05 13.31 -15.38
C HIS A 244 -1.39 13.02 -15.82
N PHE A 245 -1.57 12.41 -16.99
CA PHE A 245 -2.90 12.02 -17.44
C PHE A 245 -3.43 10.84 -16.63
N VAL A 246 -4.69 10.96 -16.20
CA VAL A 246 -5.41 9.93 -15.46
C VAL A 246 -6.56 9.42 -16.32
N PRO A 247 -6.43 8.25 -16.93
CA PRO A 247 -7.52 7.69 -17.73
C PRO A 247 -8.67 7.26 -16.81
N HIS A 248 -9.85 7.82 -17.00
CA HIS A 248 -11.06 7.45 -16.26
C HIS A 248 -12.30 7.97 -16.99
N PHE A 249 -13.45 7.44 -16.60
CA PHE A 249 -14.76 7.92 -17.03
C PHE A 249 -15.53 8.55 -15.87
N LEU A 250 -16.30 9.57 -16.16
CA LEU A 250 -17.34 10.02 -15.22
C LEU A 250 -18.44 8.93 -15.11
N PRO A 251 -19.12 8.83 -13.96
CA PRO A 251 -20.21 7.87 -13.81
C PRO A 251 -21.25 7.98 -14.93
N GLY A 252 -21.61 6.85 -15.54
CA GLY A 252 -22.56 6.77 -16.65
C GLY A 252 -22.03 7.21 -18.01
N THR A 253 -20.74 7.51 -18.17
CA THR A 253 -20.18 7.99 -19.45
C THR A 253 -19.18 7.03 -20.10
N ASN A 254 -19.05 5.80 -19.59
CA ASN A 254 -18.07 4.85 -20.10
C ASN A 254 -18.36 4.43 -21.54
N THR A 255 -17.63 5.00 -22.49
CA THR A 255 -17.76 4.72 -23.93
C THR A 255 -17.09 3.42 -24.35
N ASP A 256 -16.13 2.91 -23.60
CA ASP A 256 -15.47 1.64 -23.91
C ASP A 256 -16.48 0.49 -23.82
N MET A 257 -17.34 0.51 -22.78
CA MET A 257 -18.43 -0.44 -22.63
C MET A 257 -19.45 -0.35 -23.76
N LEU A 258 -19.67 0.85 -24.30
CA LEU A 258 -20.62 1.09 -25.39
C LEU A 258 -20.05 0.69 -26.76
N THR A 259 -18.76 0.96 -27.01
CA THR A 259 -18.13 0.74 -28.33
C THR A 259 -17.93 -0.72 -28.67
N GLU A 260 -17.60 -1.55 -27.71
CA GLU A 260 -17.39 -2.98 -27.95
C GLU A 260 -18.69 -3.72 -28.31
N TRP A 261 -19.82 -3.18 -27.89
CA TRP A 261 -21.15 -3.80 -28.01
C TRP A 261 -22.10 -3.09 -28.97
N ILE A 262 -21.71 -1.94 -29.48
CA ILE A 262 -22.49 -1.27 -30.56
C ILE A 262 -22.24 -2.02 -31.87
N VAL A 263 -22.91 -3.15 -32.00
CA VAL A 263 -23.17 -3.72 -33.32
C VAL A 263 -24.33 -2.92 -33.89
N LYS A 264 -24.07 -2.21 -34.97
CA LYS A 264 -25.04 -1.34 -35.62
C LYS A 264 -26.34 -2.11 -35.91
N GLY A 265 -27.42 -1.69 -35.27
CA GLY A 265 -28.74 -2.30 -35.40
C GLY A 265 -29.07 -3.42 -34.41
N ASP A 266 -28.17 -3.78 -33.49
CA ASP A 266 -28.51 -4.73 -32.45
C ASP A 266 -29.18 -4.01 -31.26
N PRO A 267 -30.46 -4.33 -30.95
CA PRO A 267 -31.14 -3.71 -29.81
C PRO A 267 -30.45 -3.88 -28.47
N ARG A 268 -29.58 -4.87 -28.35
CA ARG A 268 -28.79 -5.15 -27.14
C ARG A 268 -27.71 -4.10 -26.92
N SER A 269 -27.24 -3.46 -27.98
CA SER A 269 -26.22 -2.41 -27.90
C SER A 269 -26.66 -1.16 -27.15
N GLN A 270 -27.96 -1.00 -26.93
CA GLN A 270 -28.51 0.16 -26.21
C GLN A 270 -28.64 -0.06 -24.70
N VAL A 271 -28.34 -1.23 -24.20
CA VAL A 271 -28.72 -1.64 -22.85
C VAL A 271 -27.55 -2.03 -21.96
N GLY A 272 -26.31 -1.93 -22.42
CA GLY A 272 -25.12 -2.26 -21.67
C GLY A 272 -24.90 -3.78 -21.47
N PRO A 273 -23.68 -4.16 -21.15
CA PRO A 273 -23.23 -5.55 -21.17
C PRO A 273 -23.88 -6.46 -20.14
N GLU A 274 -24.30 -5.95 -19.01
CA GLU A 274 -25.01 -6.75 -17.99
C GLU A 274 -26.36 -7.29 -18.47
N ASN A 275 -26.86 -6.75 -19.54
CA ASN A 275 -28.11 -7.18 -20.15
C ASN A 275 -28.00 -8.42 -21.05
N TRP A 276 -26.80 -8.96 -21.18
CA TRP A 276 -26.55 -10.20 -21.91
C TRP A 276 -27.01 -11.43 -21.17
N VAL A 277 -27.01 -11.33 -19.87
CA VAL A 277 -27.46 -12.42 -19.07
C VAL A 277 -28.91 -12.19 -18.76
N PRO A 278 -29.69 -12.85 -18.52
CA PRO A 278 -30.95 -13.28 -19.04
C PRO A 278 -31.84 -12.13 -19.56
N LEU A 279 -32.68 -12.43 -20.46
CA LEU A 279 -33.73 -11.63 -21.13
C LEU A 279 -34.39 -10.49 -20.32
N ALA A 280 -34.29 -10.52 -19.03
CA ALA A 280 -34.89 -9.56 -18.13
C ALA A 280 -34.03 -8.29 -17.96
N ALA A 281 -32.71 -8.45 -17.96
CA ALA A 281 -31.80 -7.33 -17.93
C ALA A 281 -31.81 -6.55 -19.27
N ALA A 282 -32.09 -7.23 -20.38
CA ALA A 282 -32.21 -6.61 -21.71
C ALA A 282 -33.30 -5.54 -21.83
N ARG A 283 -34.20 -5.43 -20.87
CA ARG A 283 -35.29 -4.44 -20.85
C ARG A 283 -35.03 -3.23 -19.98
N GLY A 284 -34.01 -3.26 -19.13
CA GLY A 284 -33.73 -2.20 -18.15
C GLY A 284 -32.57 -1.27 -18.47
N GLY A 285 -31.69 -1.67 -19.37
CA GLY A 285 -30.50 -0.88 -19.72
C GLY A 285 -29.44 -0.83 -18.58
N VAL A 286 -28.52 0.11 -18.70
CA VAL A 286 -27.45 0.38 -17.70
C VAL A 286 -28.01 0.52 -16.27
N LYS A 287 -29.27 0.95 -16.14
CA LYS A 287 -29.94 1.08 -14.84
C LYS A 287 -30.07 -0.22 -14.07
N THR A 288 -30.03 -1.38 -14.75
CA THR A 288 -30.12 -2.69 -14.08
C THR A 288 -28.86 -3.06 -13.29
N ILE A 289 -27.78 -2.31 -13.46
CA ILE A 289 -26.56 -2.42 -12.65
C ILE A 289 -26.84 -2.02 -11.19
N TYR A 290 -27.74 -1.08 -10.99
CA TYR A 290 -28.03 -0.53 -9.69
C TYR A 290 -29.07 -1.36 -8.94
N PRO A 291 -28.92 -1.54 -7.61
CA PRO A 291 -29.82 -2.38 -6.82
C PRO A 291 -31.31 -2.07 -6.99
N GLU A 292 -31.66 -0.79 -7.10
CA GLU A 292 -33.04 -0.32 -7.26
C GLU A 292 -33.72 -0.76 -8.55
N TYR A 293 -32.94 -1.15 -9.55
CA TYR A 293 -33.44 -1.62 -10.85
C TYR A 293 -33.34 -3.14 -11.04
N ARG A 294 -32.79 -3.86 -10.05
CA ARG A 294 -32.72 -5.32 -10.11
C ARG A 294 -34.12 -5.92 -10.13
N LEU A 295 -34.27 -6.90 -11.00
CA LEU A 295 -35.57 -7.55 -11.17
C LEU A 295 -36.00 -8.32 -9.94
N THR A 296 -37.26 -8.17 -9.62
CA THR A 296 -37.94 -9.04 -8.69
C THR A 296 -38.27 -10.37 -9.38
N LEU A 297 -37.75 -11.48 -8.89
CA LEU A 297 -38.19 -12.81 -9.29
C LEU A 297 -39.66 -12.97 -8.93
N ASN A 298 -40.51 -13.18 -9.96
CA ASN A 298 -41.98 -13.32 -9.83
C ASN A 298 -42.70 -12.11 -9.19
N GLY A 299 -42.13 -10.90 -9.28
CA GLY A 299 -42.77 -9.68 -8.78
C GLY A 299 -42.88 -9.58 -7.25
N LYS A 300 -42.26 -10.47 -6.48
CA LYS A 300 -42.43 -10.52 -5.03
C LYS A 300 -41.16 -10.50 -4.19
N VAL A 301 -40.01 -10.83 -4.77
CA VAL A 301 -38.75 -10.85 -4.01
C VAL A 301 -37.68 -10.15 -4.83
N SER A 302 -37.22 -9.03 -4.35
CA SER A 302 -35.96 -8.46 -4.82
C SER A 302 -34.83 -9.39 -4.42
N VAL A 303 -33.88 -9.65 -5.32
CA VAL A 303 -32.65 -10.38 -5.01
C VAL A 303 -31.90 -9.70 -3.85
N ASP A 304 -32.11 -8.39 -3.68
CA ASP A 304 -31.57 -7.61 -2.57
C ASP A 304 -32.19 -7.93 -1.19
N THR A 305 -33.31 -8.65 -1.15
CA THR A 305 -33.86 -9.15 0.12
C THR A 305 -33.21 -10.45 0.58
N LEU A 306 -32.47 -11.12 -0.29
CA LEU A 306 -31.49 -12.12 0.10
C LEU A 306 -30.23 -11.39 0.58
N LYS A 307 -30.35 -10.67 1.69
CA LYS A 307 -29.17 -10.26 2.45
C LYS A 307 -28.47 -11.54 2.86
N VAL A 308 -27.54 -12.00 2.05
CA VAL A 308 -26.55 -12.96 2.50
C VAL A 308 -25.87 -12.25 3.67
N PRO A 309 -25.89 -12.81 4.87
CA PRO A 309 -25.24 -12.17 5.98
C PRO A 309 -23.80 -11.87 5.58
N SER A 310 -23.34 -10.64 5.75
CA SER A 310 -21.95 -10.21 5.59
C SER A 310 -20.97 -10.96 6.49
N SER A 311 -21.45 -11.95 7.22
CA SER A 311 -20.73 -12.79 8.18
C SER A 311 -19.75 -13.80 7.57
N ARG A 312 -19.56 -13.79 6.24
CA ARG A 312 -18.62 -14.70 5.57
C ARG A 312 -17.24 -14.10 5.30
N SER A 313 -17.10 -12.78 5.33
CA SER A 313 -15.78 -12.16 5.19
C SER A 313 -14.95 -12.39 6.44
N VAL A 314 -13.74 -12.88 6.25
CA VAL A 314 -12.71 -12.98 7.31
C VAL A 314 -11.89 -11.70 7.40
N VAL A 315 -12.05 -10.79 6.45
CA VAL A 315 -11.35 -9.51 6.36
C VAL A 315 -12.12 -8.43 7.13
N ASN A 316 -11.42 -7.71 7.98
CA ASN A 316 -11.90 -6.48 8.61
C ASN A 316 -11.12 -5.30 8.04
N PRO A 317 -11.66 -4.58 7.03
CA PRO A 317 -10.94 -3.48 6.38
C PRO A 317 -10.55 -2.37 7.34
N ALA A 318 -11.44 -1.99 8.25
CA ALA A 318 -11.16 -0.93 9.22
C ALA A 318 -9.96 -1.27 10.12
N LYS A 319 -9.86 -2.55 10.56
CA LYS A 319 -8.71 -3.01 11.31
C LYS A 319 -7.44 -3.04 10.45
N MET A 320 -7.50 -3.58 9.23
CA MET A 320 -6.34 -3.64 8.33
C MET A 320 -5.80 -2.26 7.99
N ILE A 321 -6.68 -1.27 7.82
CA ILE A 321 -6.29 0.12 7.57
C ILE A 321 -5.66 0.73 8.84
N ALA A 322 -6.28 0.54 10.00
CA ALA A 322 -5.77 1.05 11.27
C ALA A 322 -4.41 0.45 11.64
N ASP A 323 -4.21 -0.84 11.39
CA ASP A 323 -2.95 -1.54 11.66
C ASP A 323 -1.78 -1.03 10.78
N GLN A 324 -2.05 -0.35 9.65
CA GLN A 324 -1.03 0.32 8.84
C GLN A 324 -0.40 1.53 9.55
N SER A 325 -1.07 2.05 10.58
CA SER A 325 -0.64 3.23 11.32
C SER A 325 -0.91 3.03 12.81
N PRO A 326 -0.21 2.09 13.47
CA PRO A 326 -0.49 1.68 14.84
C PRO A 326 -0.39 2.85 15.82
N ARG A 327 -1.38 2.89 16.74
CA ARG A 327 -1.48 3.88 17.83
C ARG A 327 -1.50 3.16 19.18
N ASP A 328 -0.48 2.35 19.41
CA ASP A 328 -0.32 1.53 20.61
C ASP A 328 0.63 2.15 21.64
N GLY A 329 1.12 3.36 21.35
CA GLY A 329 2.06 4.07 22.20
C GLY A 329 3.50 3.54 22.12
N GLU A 330 3.80 2.64 21.18
CA GLU A 330 5.16 2.14 20.93
C GLU A 330 5.75 2.77 19.66
N VAL A 331 7.06 2.61 19.49
CA VAL A 331 7.79 3.01 18.28
C VAL A 331 8.19 1.76 17.53
N HIS A 332 7.67 1.61 16.33
CA HIS A 332 8.00 0.50 15.44
C HIS A 332 9.05 0.92 14.43
N LEU A 333 9.99 0.03 14.15
CA LEU A 333 11.08 0.25 13.21
C LEU A 333 10.94 -0.63 11.98
N LEU A 334 11.00 -0.02 10.79
CA LEU A 334 11.03 -0.70 9.50
C LEU A 334 12.28 -0.26 8.72
N PRO A 335 13.20 -1.18 8.35
CA PRO A 335 14.23 -0.90 7.36
C PRO A 335 13.59 -0.59 6.00
N VAL A 336 14.06 0.43 5.29
CA VAL A 336 13.52 0.81 3.99
C VAL A 336 14.52 0.46 2.88
N GLN A 337 15.55 1.28 2.69
CA GLN A 337 16.58 1.04 1.69
C GLN A 337 17.85 1.82 2.04
N GLY A 338 19.01 1.25 1.74
CA GLY A 338 20.28 1.91 2.06
C GLY A 338 20.41 2.19 3.57
N ASN A 339 20.63 3.46 3.89
CA ASN A 339 20.75 3.95 5.26
C ASN A 339 19.43 4.47 5.84
N ILE A 340 18.30 4.26 5.14
CA ILE A 340 17.01 4.85 5.48
C ILE A 340 16.12 3.85 6.21
N TYR A 341 15.52 4.33 7.28
CA TYR A 341 14.56 3.61 8.10
C TYR A 341 13.28 4.42 8.25
N MET A 342 12.16 3.75 8.46
CA MET A 342 10.89 4.34 8.86
C MET A 342 10.60 3.96 10.31
N LEU A 343 10.38 4.96 11.16
CA LEU A 343 9.80 4.76 12.49
C LEU A 343 8.31 5.09 12.41
N VAL A 344 7.48 4.24 13.00
CA VAL A 344 6.05 4.51 13.20
C VAL A 344 5.84 4.82 14.67
N ALA A 345 5.44 6.04 14.99
CA ALA A 345 5.28 6.54 16.35
C ALA A 345 3.86 7.11 16.52
N ASP A 346 3.02 6.37 17.23
CA ASP A 346 1.61 6.73 17.50
C ASP A 346 0.85 7.17 16.23
N GLY A 347 1.01 6.38 15.18
CA GLY A 347 0.31 6.60 13.91
C GLY A 347 1.01 7.56 12.93
N THR A 348 2.14 8.13 13.28
CA THR A 348 2.92 9.04 12.42
C THR A 348 4.24 8.40 12.01
N ASN A 349 4.63 8.56 10.76
CA ASN A 349 5.89 8.06 10.24
C ASN A 349 6.99 9.14 10.33
N ILE A 350 8.17 8.71 10.77
CA ILE A 350 9.39 9.50 10.83
C ILE A 350 10.41 8.82 9.95
N THR A 351 11.01 9.55 9.00
CA THR A 351 12.10 9.02 8.20
C THR A 351 13.42 9.28 8.89
N VAL A 352 14.28 8.25 8.99
CA VAL A 352 15.56 8.32 9.66
C VAL A 352 16.66 7.86 8.72
N SER A 353 17.63 8.74 8.44
CA SER A 353 18.90 8.37 7.80
C SER A 353 19.96 8.20 8.88
N VAL A 354 20.61 7.04 8.92
CA VAL A 354 21.64 6.72 9.92
C VAL A 354 22.91 6.22 9.24
N GLY A 355 24.05 6.86 9.52
CA GLY A 355 25.34 6.43 8.95
C GLY A 355 26.53 7.12 9.62
N PRO A 356 27.70 7.12 8.95
CA PRO A 356 28.94 7.60 9.57
C PRO A 356 28.93 9.10 9.92
N ASP A 357 28.13 9.91 9.22
CA ASP A 357 28.05 11.35 9.50
C ASP A 357 27.07 11.68 10.63
N GLY A 358 26.24 10.72 11.03
CA GLY A 358 25.27 10.85 12.11
C GLY A 358 23.84 10.52 11.66
N VAL A 359 22.88 11.21 12.26
CA VAL A 359 21.45 10.99 12.05
C VAL A 359 20.79 12.23 11.44
N VAL A 360 20.00 12.02 10.38
CA VAL A 360 19.02 12.98 9.86
C VAL A 360 17.63 12.44 10.14
N LEU A 361 16.77 13.28 10.70
CA LEU A 361 15.34 12.99 10.86
C LEU A 361 14.51 13.82 9.89
N VAL A 362 13.54 13.20 9.24
CA VAL A 362 12.44 13.91 8.59
C VAL A 362 11.20 13.75 9.46
N ASN A 363 10.77 14.86 10.03
CA ASN A 363 9.79 14.97 11.10
C ASN A 363 10.27 14.36 12.43
N THR A 364 9.55 14.63 13.51
CA THR A 364 9.94 14.23 14.86
C THR A 364 8.83 13.51 15.62
N GLY A 365 7.68 13.34 14.98
CA GLY A 365 6.53 12.69 15.59
C GLY A 365 5.77 13.58 16.59
N PRO A 366 4.69 13.06 17.15
CA PRO A 366 3.87 13.77 18.12
C PRO A 366 4.62 13.93 19.46
N ARG A 367 4.35 15.04 20.17
CA ARG A 367 5.05 15.44 21.39
C ARG A 367 5.12 14.34 22.46
N GLN A 368 4.03 13.60 22.65
CA GLN A 368 3.94 12.54 23.65
C GLN A 368 4.87 11.35 23.39
N MET A 369 5.34 11.19 22.15
CA MET A 369 6.23 10.10 21.74
C MET A 369 7.71 10.48 21.77
N SER A 370 8.04 11.75 22.04
CA SER A 370 9.40 12.29 21.89
C SER A 370 10.49 11.48 22.59
N ASP A 371 10.25 11.03 23.84
CA ASP A 371 11.23 10.24 24.59
C ASP A 371 11.44 8.85 23.97
N LYS A 372 10.37 8.20 23.53
CA LYS A 372 10.44 6.90 22.87
C LYS A 372 11.10 6.99 21.50
N VAL A 373 10.78 8.03 20.73
CA VAL A 373 11.42 8.30 19.43
C VAL A 373 12.93 8.54 19.62
N LEU A 374 13.33 9.38 20.58
CA LEU A 374 14.74 9.61 20.87
C LEU A 374 15.47 8.32 21.29
N ALA A 375 14.85 7.51 22.13
CA ALA A 375 15.40 6.22 22.52
C ALA A 375 15.57 5.28 21.32
N ALA A 376 14.55 5.17 20.46
CA ALA A 376 14.59 4.33 19.26
C ALA A 376 15.67 4.79 18.26
N VAL A 377 15.82 6.11 18.04
CA VAL A 377 16.89 6.68 17.19
C VAL A 377 18.27 6.34 17.75
N ASN A 378 18.48 6.49 19.06
CA ASN A 378 19.76 6.17 19.68
C ASN A 378 20.09 4.67 19.61
N GLU A 379 19.11 3.79 19.84
CA GLU A 379 19.30 2.34 19.71
C GLU A 379 19.58 1.94 18.26
N LEU A 380 18.87 2.53 17.30
CA LEU A 380 19.12 2.30 15.88
C LEU A 380 20.55 2.75 15.50
N ALA A 381 20.98 3.94 15.93
CA ALA A 381 22.32 4.44 15.66
C ALA A 381 23.40 3.53 16.22
N LYS A 382 23.22 3.02 17.44
CA LYS A 382 24.14 2.02 18.04
C LYS A 382 24.14 0.71 17.26
N ALA A 383 22.97 0.20 16.87
CA ALA A 383 22.86 -1.04 16.13
C ALA A 383 23.55 -0.96 14.75
N VAL A 384 23.39 0.18 14.06
CA VAL A 384 24.06 0.44 12.78
C VAL A 384 25.56 0.53 12.96
N ALA A 385 26.03 1.23 14.00
CA ALA A 385 27.46 1.34 14.30
C ALA A 385 28.11 0.00 14.64
N ALA A 386 27.37 -0.92 15.24
CA ALA A 386 27.87 -2.24 15.65
C ALA A 386 27.90 -3.28 14.50
N ARG A 387 27.30 -3.00 13.34
CA ARG A 387 27.25 -3.96 12.22
C ARG A 387 28.61 -4.09 11.53
N PRO A 388 29.19 -5.30 11.44
CA PRO A 388 30.55 -5.47 10.95
C PRO A 388 30.74 -5.39 9.44
N GLN A 389 29.72 -5.54 8.62
CA GLN A 389 29.75 -5.44 7.13
C GLN A 389 28.34 -5.64 6.54
N PRO A 390 28.08 -5.20 5.30
CA PRO A 390 26.82 -5.48 4.64
C PRO A 390 26.62 -6.99 4.51
N ASN A 391 25.51 -7.45 5.05
CA ASN A 391 25.13 -8.85 4.95
C ASN A 391 24.57 -9.06 3.54
N THR A 392 25.39 -9.55 2.61
CA THR A 392 24.92 -10.01 1.30
C THR A 392 24.22 -11.35 1.52
N CYS A 393 22.98 -11.29 1.86
CA CYS A 393 22.15 -12.46 2.03
C CYS A 393 21.36 -12.74 0.74
N PHE A 394 21.25 -14.01 0.33
CA PHE A 394 20.53 -14.46 -0.86
C PHE A 394 19.60 -15.61 -0.50
N GLY A 395 18.40 -15.66 -1.15
CA GLY A 395 17.44 -16.74 -0.96
C GLY A 395 16.40 -16.45 0.13
N ALA A 396 15.63 -17.48 0.50
CA ALA A 396 14.50 -17.37 1.40
C ALA A 396 14.87 -16.90 2.81
N ASP A 397 16.03 -17.31 3.31
CA ASP A 397 16.49 -16.91 4.64
C ASP A 397 16.83 -15.41 4.71
N CYS A 398 17.01 -14.78 3.55
CA CYS A 398 17.29 -13.37 3.40
C CYS A 398 16.05 -12.49 3.30
N ALA A 399 14.94 -13.10 3.01
CA ALA A 399 13.65 -12.40 3.06
C ALA A 399 13.36 -11.87 4.47
N GLY A 400 14.21 -12.22 5.44
CA GLY A 400 14.20 -11.68 6.79
C GLY A 400 12.85 -11.81 7.47
N ALA A 401 12.70 -11.12 8.56
CA ALA A 401 11.41 -11.01 9.23
C ALA A 401 10.33 -10.34 8.34
N TRP A 402 10.73 -9.64 7.30
CA TRP A 402 9.87 -8.85 6.42
C TRP A 402 9.42 -9.59 5.16
N GLY A 403 10.08 -10.68 4.83
CA GLY A 403 9.59 -11.75 3.94
C GLY A 403 9.36 -11.45 2.49
N TRP A 404 9.65 -10.29 1.95
CA TRP A 404 9.27 -9.90 0.61
C TRP A 404 10.17 -8.89 0.02
N SER A 405 11.30 -9.00 0.34
CA SER A 405 12.24 -8.08 -0.18
C SER A 405 12.88 -8.61 -1.42
N SER A 406 12.95 -7.78 -2.38
CA SER A 406 14.10 -7.72 -3.25
C SER A 406 15.36 -7.95 -2.40
N PRO A 407 16.33 -8.74 -2.85
CA PRO A 407 17.62 -8.86 -2.19
C PRO A 407 18.26 -7.51 -1.83
N PHE A 408 17.89 -6.45 -2.55
CA PHE A 408 18.34 -5.09 -2.31
C PHE A 408 17.75 -4.43 -1.08
N MET A 409 16.57 -4.80 -0.62
CA MET A 409 16.01 -4.27 0.61
C MET A 409 16.75 -4.72 1.86
N ASN A 410 17.37 -5.88 1.83
CA ASN A 410 18.14 -6.41 2.96
C ASN A 410 19.61 -6.00 2.92
N THR A 411 20.08 -5.44 1.79
CA THR A 411 21.39 -4.82 1.71
C THR A 411 21.34 -3.39 2.23
N VAL A 412 21.18 -3.26 3.52
CA VAL A 412 21.46 -1.98 4.16
C VAL A 412 22.97 -1.77 4.10
N ILE A 413 23.40 -0.92 3.15
CA ILE A 413 24.81 -0.51 3.08
C ILE A 413 25.04 0.46 4.21
N THR A 414 25.35 -0.08 5.38
CA THR A 414 25.73 0.73 6.52
C THR A 414 27.25 0.75 6.60
N SER A 415 27.82 1.93 6.59
CA SER A 415 29.19 2.08 7.03
C SER A 415 29.21 1.96 8.54
N PRO A 416 29.95 1.01 9.12
CA PRO A 416 30.09 0.93 10.55
C PRO A 416 30.76 2.22 11.06
N GLY A 417 30.11 2.88 11.97
CA GLY A 417 30.61 4.08 12.63
C GLY A 417 30.11 4.13 14.07
N PRO A 418 30.70 4.92 14.93
CA PRO A 418 30.19 5.13 16.29
C PRO A 418 28.80 5.77 16.20
N ALA A 419 27.92 5.45 17.16
CA ALA A 419 26.64 6.12 17.30
C ALA A 419 26.84 7.64 17.32
N ARG A 420 26.07 8.37 16.50
CA ARG A 420 26.20 9.82 16.34
C ARG A 420 24.92 10.50 16.82
N PRO A 421 25.04 11.69 17.43
CA PRO A 421 23.87 12.49 17.76
C PRO A 421 23.15 12.94 16.48
N ILE A 422 21.90 13.33 16.63
CA ILE A 422 21.09 13.93 15.56
C ILE A 422 21.82 15.15 15.02
N LYS A 423 22.05 15.21 13.72
CA LYS A 423 22.77 16.30 13.04
C LYS A 423 21.83 17.27 12.33
N PHE A 424 20.71 16.78 11.80
CA PHE A 424 19.70 17.59 11.14
C PHE A 424 18.31 17.05 11.45
N ILE A 425 17.36 17.96 11.54
CA ILE A 425 15.93 17.67 11.55
C ILE A 425 15.33 18.45 10.36
N ILE A 426 14.50 17.78 9.57
CA ILE A 426 13.76 18.39 8.46
C ILE A 426 12.29 18.29 8.80
N ASN A 427 11.56 19.41 8.87
CA ASN A 427 10.12 19.39 9.06
C ASN A 427 9.41 19.59 7.72
N THR A 428 8.56 18.66 7.35
CA THR A 428 7.81 18.70 6.08
C THR A 428 6.58 19.60 6.13
N SER A 429 6.09 19.92 7.32
CA SER A 429 5.00 20.87 7.56
C SER A 429 5.06 21.39 9.00
N ALA A 430 4.18 22.33 9.35
CA ALA A 430 4.02 22.85 10.71
C ALA A 430 3.08 22.00 11.59
N ALA A 431 2.61 20.86 11.10
CA ALA A 431 1.68 20.01 11.83
C ALA A 431 2.29 19.50 13.16
N PRO A 432 1.52 19.49 14.26
CA PRO A 432 2.02 19.03 15.57
C PRO A 432 2.55 17.60 15.57
N GLU A 433 2.04 16.75 14.71
CA GLU A 433 2.49 15.37 14.50
C GLU A 433 3.83 15.30 13.76
N HIS A 434 4.27 16.39 13.09
CA HIS A 434 5.57 16.48 12.42
C HIS A 434 6.62 17.22 13.27
N THR A 435 6.19 18.19 14.04
CA THR A 435 7.09 19.10 14.77
C THR A 435 7.07 18.89 16.28
N GLY A 436 6.13 18.10 16.79
CA GLY A 436 5.87 17.97 18.22
C GLY A 436 7.06 17.44 19.04
N GLY A 437 7.90 16.61 18.44
CA GLY A 437 9.12 16.11 19.05
C GLY A 437 10.31 17.07 19.01
N ASN A 438 10.25 18.19 18.23
CA ASN A 438 11.38 19.12 18.08
C ASN A 438 11.92 19.63 19.43
N GLU A 439 11.03 20.00 20.34
CA GLU A 439 11.40 20.54 21.67
C GLU A 439 12.38 19.61 22.43
N LYS A 440 12.24 18.29 22.21
CA LYS A 440 13.06 17.27 22.87
C LYS A 440 14.25 16.82 22.02
N LEU A 441 14.03 16.64 20.72
CA LEU A 441 15.04 16.06 19.82
C LEU A 441 16.09 17.08 19.38
N VAL A 442 15.73 18.37 19.25
CA VAL A 442 16.69 19.42 18.90
C VAL A 442 17.83 19.52 19.94
N PRO A 443 17.57 19.67 21.25
CA PRO A 443 18.65 19.72 22.25
C PRO A 443 19.45 18.41 22.35
N ALA A 444 18.86 17.27 21.99
CA ALA A 444 19.54 15.98 21.97
C ALA A 444 20.51 15.80 20.80
N GLY A 445 20.48 16.72 19.83
CA GLY A 445 21.37 16.74 18.68
C GLY A 445 22.61 17.61 18.86
N THR A 446 23.38 17.74 17.79
CA THR A 446 24.63 18.51 17.77
C THR A 446 24.55 19.59 16.69
N GLY A 447 24.91 20.82 17.04
CA GLY A 447 25.00 21.93 16.11
C GLY A 447 26.05 21.72 15.00
N LEU A 448 25.95 22.52 13.92
CA LEU A 448 26.83 22.43 12.74
C LEU A 448 28.34 22.55 13.08
N LEU A 449 28.66 23.31 14.10
CA LEU A 449 30.06 23.61 14.51
C LEU A 449 30.61 22.60 15.52
N GLY A 450 29.84 21.61 15.94
CA GLY A 450 30.21 20.64 16.96
C GLY A 450 30.30 21.22 18.38
N ASN A 451 30.41 20.36 19.38
CA ASN A 451 30.46 20.75 20.78
C ASN A 451 31.73 21.55 21.15
N GLU A 452 32.79 21.49 20.35
CA GLU A 452 34.08 22.12 20.67
C GLU A 452 34.06 23.65 20.52
N LEU A 453 33.18 24.20 19.70
CA LEU A 453 33.05 25.63 19.46
C LEU A 453 31.84 26.27 20.15
N SER A 454 30.96 25.49 20.74
CA SER A 454 29.74 25.99 21.42
C SER A 454 30.06 26.90 22.62
N GLY A 455 31.22 26.77 23.22
CA GLY A 455 31.68 27.66 24.29
C GLY A 455 32.10 29.05 23.84
N ILE A 456 32.35 29.27 22.52
CA ILE A 456 32.82 30.57 21.98
C ILE A 456 31.69 31.30 21.25
N ALA A 457 30.73 30.63 20.67
CA ALA A 457 29.71 31.19 19.80
C ALA A 457 28.33 31.36 20.45
N GLY A 458 28.21 31.27 21.77
CA GLY A 458 26.98 31.52 22.52
C GLY A 458 25.79 30.72 22.01
N ASN A 459 25.54 29.55 22.63
CA ASN A 459 24.27 28.79 22.64
C ASN A 459 23.51 28.60 21.30
N VAL A 460 24.14 28.07 20.27
CA VAL A 460 23.42 27.31 19.26
C VAL A 460 23.50 25.83 19.66
N GLU A 461 22.84 25.50 20.75
CA GLU A 461 22.78 24.15 21.28
C GLU A 461 21.68 23.39 20.57
N GLY A 462 22.07 22.34 19.81
CA GLY A 462 21.16 21.37 19.25
C GLY A 462 21.24 21.23 17.73
N ALA A 463 20.52 20.23 17.20
CA ALA A 463 20.46 19.98 15.77
C ALA A 463 19.74 21.12 15.05
N PRO A 464 20.27 21.62 13.92
CA PRO A 464 19.54 22.59 13.09
C PRO A 464 18.27 21.96 12.52
N VAL A 465 17.19 22.76 12.50
CA VAL A 465 15.90 22.39 11.93
C VAL A 465 15.73 23.09 10.60
N ILE A 466 15.54 22.31 9.54
CA ILE A 466 15.31 22.78 8.17
C ILE A 466 13.83 22.69 7.86
N ALA A 467 13.24 23.78 7.36
CA ALA A 467 11.87 23.80 6.88
C ALA A 467 11.64 24.97 5.93
N HIS A 468 10.55 24.97 5.18
CA HIS A 468 10.14 26.14 4.42
C HIS A 468 9.79 27.31 5.36
N GLU A 469 10.00 28.56 4.90
CA GLU A 469 9.77 29.75 5.74
C GLU A 469 8.33 29.84 6.26
N ASN A 470 7.34 29.36 5.51
CA ASN A 470 5.96 29.31 5.94
C ASN A 470 5.74 28.44 7.18
N VAL A 471 6.55 27.40 7.35
CA VAL A 471 6.56 26.56 8.57
C VAL A 471 7.09 27.38 9.74
N LEU A 472 8.23 28.08 9.56
CA LEU A 472 8.79 28.96 10.58
C LEU A 472 7.79 30.05 10.98
N ASN A 473 7.20 30.73 10.01
CA ASN A 473 6.22 31.78 10.24
C ASN A 473 5.03 31.30 11.06
N ARG A 474 4.55 30.07 10.75
CA ARG A 474 3.42 29.46 11.46
C ARG A 474 3.79 28.99 12.87
N MET A 475 4.98 28.47 13.08
CA MET A 475 5.44 28.03 14.40
C MET A 475 5.78 29.20 15.33
N SER A 476 6.33 30.29 14.79
CA SER A 476 6.74 31.47 15.56
C SER A 476 5.63 32.50 15.83
N ALA A 477 4.64 32.55 14.94
CA ALA A 477 3.49 33.44 15.04
C ALA A 477 2.20 32.73 14.62
N PRO A 478 1.74 31.77 15.41
CA PRO A 478 0.53 31.01 15.10
C PRO A 478 -0.69 31.92 15.08
N ALA A 479 -1.59 31.68 14.13
CA ALA A 479 -2.83 32.42 13.99
C ALA A 479 -3.96 31.83 14.83
N GLY A 480 -4.85 32.66 15.32
CA GLY A 480 -6.08 32.23 15.98
C GLY A 480 -5.87 31.67 17.39
N LYS A 481 -6.37 30.43 17.64
CA LYS A 481 -6.33 29.77 18.96
C LYS A 481 -5.17 28.82 19.15
N GLU A 482 -4.25 28.73 18.20
CA GLU A 482 -3.11 27.84 18.28
C GLU A 482 -2.13 28.33 19.38
N SER A 483 -1.63 27.39 20.18
CA SER A 483 -0.62 27.71 21.19
C SER A 483 0.73 27.94 20.53
N PRO A 484 1.49 28.94 20.94
CA PRO A 484 2.83 29.19 20.42
C PRO A 484 3.74 27.97 20.62
N THR A 485 4.46 27.57 19.58
CA THR A 485 5.50 26.56 19.69
C THR A 485 6.72 27.15 20.42
N PRO A 486 7.36 26.44 21.36
CA PRO A 486 8.57 26.93 22.00
C PRO A 486 9.67 27.26 20.99
N ALA A 487 10.41 28.37 21.20
CA ALA A 487 11.43 28.84 20.27
C ALA A 487 12.54 27.79 19.98
N VAL A 488 12.85 26.92 20.94
CA VAL A 488 13.81 25.83 20.76
C VAL A 488 13.38 24.82 19.67
N ALA A 489 12.10 24.76 19.36
CA ALA A 489 11.53 23.87 18.36
C ALA A 489 11.41 24.50 16.96
N TRP A 490 11.70 25.79 16.80
CA TRP A 490 11.54 26.49 15.54
C TRP A 490 12.58 26.08 14.49
N PRO A 491 12.25 26.14 13.21
CA PRO A 491 13.24 26.04 12.14
C PRO A 491 14.35 27.09 12.30
N THR A 492 15.60 26.61 12.33
CA THR A 492 16.79 27.47 12.42
C THR A 492 17.47 27.66 11.07
N MET A 493 17.09 26.86 10.07
CA MET A 493 17.52 26.93 8.68
C MET A 493 16.29 26.96 7.77
N ALA A 494 15.58 28.10 7.77
CA ALA A 494 14.45 28.29 6.88
C ALA A 494 14.91 28.52 5.44
N TYR A 495 14.21 27.91 4.47
CA TYR A 495 14.40 28.14 3.04
C TYR A 495 13.11 28.69 2.41
N TYR A 496 13.26 29.38 1.27
CA TYR A 496 12.17 30.07 0.56
C TYR A 496 12.15 29.78 -0.94
N ASP A 497 13.14 29.04 -1.44
CA ASP A 497 13.23 28.62 -2.83
C ASP A 497 12.38 27.37 -3.09
N GLU A 498 12.27 26.97 -4.37
CA GLU A 498 11.56 25.76 -4.78
C GLU A 498 12.16 24.50 -4.16
N PHE A 499 13.45 24.52 -3.80
CA PHE A 499 14.12 23.42 -3.11
C PHE A 499 15.29 23.91 -2.26
N SER A 500 15.66 23.09 -1.30
CA SER A 500 16.89 23.22 -0.51
C SER A 500 17.65 21.90 -0.51
N LYS A 501 18.94 21.95 -0.21
CA LYS A 501 19.80 20.76 -0.06
C LYS A 501 20.48 20.82 1.28
N LEU A 502 20.74 19.65 1.88
CA LEU A 502 21.71 19.60 2.98
C LEU A 502 23.05 20.15 2.51
N PRO A 503 23.78 20.88 3.38
CA PRO A 503 25.00 21.57 3.00
C PRO A 503 26.14 20.63 2.58
N GLN A 504 26.00 19.34 2.81
CA GLN A 504 26.98 18.31 2.45
C GLN A 504 26.30 17.03 2.00
N TYR A 505 27.05 16.14 1.35
CA TYR A 505 26.64 14.75 1.14
C TYR A 505 26.59 14.06 2.49
N PHE A 506 25.40 13.78 2.97
CA PHE A 506 25.20 13.24 4.30
C PHE A 506 24.97 11.73 4.22
N ASN A 507 25.73 10.96 5.00
CA ASN A 507 25.76 9.50 4.91
C ASN A 507 26.02 8.97 3.49
N GLY A 508 26.79 9.74 2.71
CA GLY A 508 27.21 9.38 1.37
C GLY A 508 26.17 9.65 0.29
N GLU A 509 25.15 10.48 0.55
CA GLU A 509 24.15 10.85 -0.44
C GLU A 509 23.68 12.31 -0.36
N PRO A 510 23.21 12.87 -1.49
CA PRO A 510 22.55 14.18 -1.48
C PRO A 510 21.13 14.01 -0.93
N VAL A 511 20.76 14.86 0.02
CA VAL A 511 19.41 14.98 0.56
C VAL A 511 18.81 16.29 0.07
N ILE A 512 17.70 16.23 -0.65
CA ILE A 512 17.04 17.38 -1.25
C ILE A 512 15.65 17.52 -0.65
N VAL A 513 15.33 18.75 -0.23
CA VAL A 513 14.02 19.13 0.29
C VAL A 513 13.34 19.98 -0.77
N TYR A 514 12.20 19.52 -1.30
CA TYR A 514 11.42 20.26 -2.30
C TYR A 514 10.20 20.89 -1.63
N TYR A 515 9.93 22.13 -1.99
CA TYR A 515 8.74 22.86 -1.57
C TYR A 515 7.54 22.48 -2.44
N GLU A 516 6.42 22.16 -1.82
CA GLU A 516 5.18 21.79 -2.49
C GLU A 516 4.09 22.83 -2.19
N PRO A 517 4.06 23.91 -2.97
CA PRO A 517 3.17 25.04 -2.67
C PRO A 517 1.70 24.63 -2.76
N THR A 518 0.93 25.08 -1.79
CA THR A 518 -0.54 24.90 -1.75
C THR A 518 -1.00 23.43 -1.82
N ALA A 519 -0.21 22.49 -1.31
CA ALA A 519 -0.62 21.10 -1.22
C ALA A 519 -1.65 20.89 -0.09
N ASN A 520 -1.28 20.33 1.04
CA ASN A 520 -2.17 20.28 2.21
C ASN A 520 -2.26 21.63 2.90
N THR A 521 -1.15 22.39 2.88
CA THR A 521 -0.99 23.76 3.35
C THR A 521 -0.10 24.54 2.39
N ASP A 522 0.28 25.76 2.76
CA ASP A 522 1.28 26.57 2.05
C ASP A 522 2.72 26.28 2.48
N GLY A 523 2.96 25.35 3.38
CA GLY A 523 4.29 25.08 3.95
C GLY A 523 4.80 23.65 3.71
N ASP A 524 4.15 22.87 2.86
CA ASP A 524 4.48 21.47 2.69
C ASP A 524 5.78 21.26 1.91
N SER A 525 6.48 20.18 2.26
CA SER A 525 7.72 19.78 1.61
C SER A 525 7.81 18.25 1.50
N ILE A 526 8.55 17.78 0.49
CA ILE A 526 8.98 16.39 0.37
C ILE A 526 10.50 16.32 0.47
N VAL A 527 11.02 15.18 0.94
CA VAL A 527 12.46 14.98 1.12
C VAL A 527 12.92 13.78 0.32
N HIS A 528 13.89 13.98 -0.57
CA HIS A 528 14.42 12.96 -1.46
C HIS A 528 15.86 12.58 -1.09
N PHE A 529 16.05 11.32 -0.70
CA PHE A 529 17.33 10.65 -0.46
C PHE A 529 17.75 9.97 -1.76
N ARG A 530 18.57 10.64 -2.56
CA ARG A 530 18.78 10.28 -3.97
C ARG A 530 19.55 8.99 -4.22
N ARG A 531 20.47 8.61 -3.36
CA ARG A 531 21.23 7.35 -3.52
C ARG A 531 20.45 6.16 -2.99
N SER A 532 19.78 6.36 -1.88
CA SER A 532 18.93 5.35 -1.27
C SER A 532 17.62 5.16 -2.02
N GLU A 533 17.29 6.04 -2.99
CA GLU A 533 16.03 6.01 -3.72
C GLU A 533 14.82 5.96 -2.76
N VAL A 534 14.78 6.93 -1.83
CA VAL A 534 13.68 7.05 -0.86
C VAL A 534 13.17 8.48 -0.85
N ILE A 535 11.85 8.64 -0.91
CA ILE A 535 11.17 9.92 -0.76
C ILE A 535 10.31 9.88 0.50
N SER A 536 10.52 10.84 1.41
CA SER A 536 9.58 11.13 2.49
C SER A 536 8.54 12.14 1.97
N ALA A 537 7.29 11.70 1.84
CA ALA A 537 6.24 12.46 1.15
C ALA A 537 5.51 13.47 2.03
N GLY A 538 5.77 13.50 3.34
CA GLY A 538 5.00 14.35 4.25
C GLY A 538 3.50 14.05 4.17
N ASP A 539 2.67 15.06 4.41
CA ASP A 539 1.20 14.95 4.39
C ASP A 539 0.58 14.85 3.00
N ILE A 540 1.38 15.03 1.94
CA ILE A 540 0.91 14.96 0.55
C ILE A 540 0.37 13.57 0.22
N PHE A 541 0.89 12.55 0.90
CA PHE A 541 0.50 11.18 0.70
C PHE A 541 0.21 10.46 2.02
N SER A 542 -0.89 9.73 2.04
CA SER A 542 -1.31 8.85 3.15
C SER A 542 -1.92 7.56 2.60
N THR A 543 -1.62 6.42 3.21
CA THR A 543 -2.30 5.18 2.81
C THR A 543 -3.54 4.87 3.64
N ILE A 544 -3.91 5.71 4.59
CA ILE A 544 -5.02 5.42 5.52
C ILE A 544 -6.19 6.40 5.45
N SER A 545 -6.04 7.50 4.70
CA SER A 545 -7.06 8.55 4.62
C SER A 545 -7.01 9.31 3.30
N TYR A 546 -8.07 10.02 2.97
CA TYR A 546 -8.03 11.09 1.99
C TYR A 546 -7.02 12.17 2.39
N PRO A 547 -6.46 12.93 1.41
CA PRO A 547 -5.55 14.02 1.74
C PRO A 547 -6.25 15.09 2.60
N VAL A 548 -5.59 15.52 3.64
CA VAL A 548 -6.07 16.61 4.50
C VAL A 548 -5.73 17.92 3.80
N ILE A 549 -6.73 18.66 3.33
CA ILE A 549 -6.57 19.94 2.62
C ILE A 549 -7.05 21.06 3.51
N ASP A 550 -6.12 21.82 4.08
CA ASP A 550 -6.43 22.97 4.92
C ASP A 550 -6.51 24.25 4.06
N ILE A 551 -7.73 24.55 3.58
CA ILE A 551 -7.99 25.74 2.74
C ILE A 551 -7.59 27.03 3.46
N ALA A 552 -7.83 27.10 4.77
CA ALA A 552 -7.50 28.29 5.57
C ALA A 552 -5.98 28.51 5.68
N LYS A 553 -5.20 27.44 5.54
CA LYS A 553 -3.74 27.48 5.52
C LYS A 553 -3.16 27.40 4.11
N GLY A 554 -3.94 27.70 3.09
CA GLY A 554 -3.48 27.81 1.71
C GLY A 554 -3.44 26.48 0.94
N GLY A 555 -3.98 25.40 1.48
CA GLY A 555 -4.07 24.12 0.79
C GLY A 555 -5.09 24.10 -0.35
N SER A 556 -4.90 23.20 -1.32
CA SER A 556 -5.84 23.01 -2.43
C SER A 556 -5.73 21.62 -3.04
N VAL A 557 -6.83 21.12 -3.61
CA VAL A 557 -6.79 19.83 -4.32
C VAL A 557 -5.83 19.83 -5.51
N GLN A 558 -5.69 20.98 -6.19
CA GLN A 558 -4.73 21.15 -7.29
C GLN A 558 -3.28 21.09 -6.81
N GLY A 559 -3.01 21.65 -5.62
CA GLY A 559 -1.69 21.57 -4.99
C GLY A 559 -1.32 20.14 -4.60
N VAL A 560 -2.26 19.40 -4.00
CA VAL A 560 -2.07 17.99 -3.68
C VAL A 560 -1.77 17.18 -4.95
N ILE A 561 -2.53 17.37 -6.02
CA ILE A 561 -2.29 16.69 -7.30
C ILE A 561 -0.92 17.04 -7.87
N ARG A 562 -0.49 18.30 -7.81
CA ARG A 562 0.86 18.71 -8.24
C ARG A 562 1.94 18.03 -7.42
N GLY A 563 1.82 18.02 -6.10
CA GLY A 563 2.79 17.36 -5.22
C GLY A 563 2.90 15.86 -5.50
N LEU A 564 1.76 15.18 -5.69
CA LEU A 564 1.74 13.75 -6.08
C LEU A 564 2.39 13.52 -7.45
N ASN A 565 2.13 14.39 -8.43
CA ASN A 565 2.78 14.31 -9.74
C ASN A 565 4.28 14.58 -9.63
N HIS A 566 4.71 15.53 -8.80
CA HIS A 566 6.13 15.81 -8.57
C HIS A 566 6.84 14.60 -7.95
N ILE A 567 6.22 13.91 -6.98
CA ILE A 567 6.76 12.65 -6.45
C ILE A 567 6.92 11.61 -7.58
N LEU A 568 5.93 11.47 -8.46
CA LEU A 568 5.99 10.53 -9.61
C LEU A 568 7.08 10.92 -10.62
N ASP A 569 7.34 12.22 -10.81
CA ASP A 569 8.40 12.71 -11.71
C ASP A 569 9.81 12.45 -11.15
N LEU A 570 9.97 12.49 -9.83
CA LEU A 570 11.23 12.20 -9.15
C LEU A 570 11.49 10.69 -9.00
N ALA A 571 10.42 9.90 -8.84
CA ALA A 571 10.51 8.51 -8.48
C ALA A 571 10.81 7.60 -9.68
N VAL A 572 11.56 6.54 -9.41
CA VAL A 572 11.82 5.44 -10.36
C VAL A 572 10.85 4.31 -10.07
N ALA A 573 10.11 3.87 -11.07
CA ALA A 573 9.16 2.78 -10.93
C ALA A 573 9.86 1.47 -10.57
N GLN A 574 9.29 0.73 -9.63
CA GLN A 574 9.76 -0.60 -9.28
C GLN A 574 9.36 -1.57 -10.39
N TYR A 575 10.35 -2.13 -11.05
CA TYR A 575 10.15 -3.13 -12.08
C TYR A 575 10.80 -4.45 -11.65
N ARG A 576 9.99 -5.52 -11.60
CA ARG A 576 10.43 -6.90 -11.31
C ARG A 576 11.25 -7.05 -10.02
N SER A 577 10.83 -6.45 -8.92
CA SER A 577 11.53 -6.52 -7.63
C SER A 577 13.01 -6.08 -7.65
N GLN A 578 13.44 -5.36 -8.65
CA GLN A 578 14.83 -4.91 -8.79
C GLN A 578 15.13 -3.59 -8.10
N GLY A 579 14.26 -3.14 -7.24
CA GLY A 579 14.35 -1.83 -6.64
C GLY A 579 13.47 -0.81 -7.36
N GLY A 580 13.47 0.36 -6.87
CA GLY A 580 12.66 1.49 -7.28
C GLY A 580 12.67 2.49 -6.15
N THR A 581 11.99 3.59 -6.31
CA THR A 581 11.89 4.58 -5.25
C THR A 581 10.85 4.15 -4.22
N TRP A 582 11.28 4.04 -2.97
CA TRP A 582 10.37 3.84 -1.84
C TRP A 582 9.84 5.18 -1.36
N ILE A 583 8.57 5.19 -0.97
CA ILE A 583 7.89 6.40 -0.53
C ILE A 583 7.36 6.17 0.89
N ILE A 584 7.83 7.02 1.81
CA ILE A 584 7.39 7.04 3.20
C ILE A 584 6.30 8.11 3.33
N PRO A 585 5.02 7.72 3.50
CA PRO A 585 3.94 8.66 3.78
C PRO A 585 4.04 9.22 5.20
N SER A 586 3.31 10.30 5.50
CA SER A 586 3.17 10.75 6.89
C SER A 586 2.40 9.73 7.75
N HIS A 587 1.45 9.04 7.17
CA HIS A 587 0.61 8.05 7.84
C HIS A 587 0.40 6.81 6.98
N GLY A 588 0.51 5.64 7.60
CA GLY A 588 0.23 4.36 6.99
C GLY A 588 1.48 3.60 6.56
N ARG A 589 1.33 2.70 5.59
CA ARG A 589 2.38 1.76 5.20
C ARG A 589 3.43 2.36 4.26
N LEU A 590 4.64 1.80 4.31
CA LEU A 590 5.65 2.05 3.28
C LEU A 590 5.08 1.73 1.89
N SER A 591 5.39 2.56 0.91
CA SER A 591 4.77 2.55 -0.41
C SER A 591 5.80 2.72 -1.52
N ASP A 592 5.35 2.60 -2.78
CA ASP A 592 6.15 2.82 -3.98
C ASP A 592 5.40 3.70 -5.01
N THR A 593 5.96 3.82 -6.22
CA THR A 593 5.37 4.64 -7.29
C THR A 593 3.97 4.19 -7.69
N ALA A 594 3.67 2.89 -7.66
CA ALA A 594 2.34 2.40 -8.03
C ALA A 594 1.27 2.82 -7.01
N ASP A 595 1.63 2.85 -5.72
CA ASP A 595 0.73 3.32 -4.66
C ASP A 595 0.46 4.82 -4.80
N ILE A 596 1.50 5.63 -5.10
CA ILE A 596 1.34 7.07 -5.38
C ILE A 596 0.44 7.30 -6.59
N ALA A 597 0.65 6.54 -7.67
CA ALA A 597 -0.16 6.66 -8.87
C ALA A 597 -1.63 6.33 -8.60
N SER A 598 -1.91 5.25 -7.86
CA SER A 598 -3.27 4.88 -7.47
C SER A 598 -3.93 5.98 -6.61
N TYR A 599 -3.20 6.50 -5.62
CA TYR A 599 -3.69 7.59 -4.76
C TYR A 599 -3.93 8.89 -5.53
N ARG A 600 -3.00 9.30 -6.41
CA ARG A 600 -3.15 10.45 -7.29
C ARG A 600 -4.37 10.29 -8.20
N ASN A 601 -4.55 9.10 -8.79
CA ASN A 601 -5.69 8.81 -9.66
C ASN A 601 -7.01 8.96 -8.89
N MET A 602 -7.09 8.45 -7.68
CA MET A 602 -8.25 8.65 -6.80
C MET A 602 -8.58 10.14 -6.61
N VAL A 603 -7.58 10.96 -6.24
CA VAL A 603 -7.80 12.41 -6.01
C VAL A 603 -8.27 13.10 -7.28
N VAL A 604 -7.68 12.77 -8.43
CA VAL A 604 -8.08 13.33 -9.74
C VAL A 604 -9.50 12.92 -10.10
N MET A 605 -9.85 11.65 -9.98
CA MET A 605 -11.19 11.14 -10.30
C MET A 605 -12.27 11.80 -9.44
N ILE A 606 -12.01 11.94 -8.13
CA ILE A 606 -12.97 12.61 -7.23
C ILE A 606 -13.08 14.09 -7.57
N ARG A 607 -11.96 14.78 -7.82
CA ARG A 607 -11.96 16.17 -8.27
C ARG A 607 -12.83 16.36 -9.52
N ASP A 608 -12.65 15.51 -10.52
CA ASP A 608 -13.36 15.64 -11.81
C ASP A 608 -14.85 15.34 -11.66
N ARG A 609 -15.21 14.37 -10.82
CA ARG A 609 -16.61 14.11 -10.47
C ARG A 609 -17.26 15.30 -9.74
N VAL A 610 -16.53 15.90 -8.78
CA VAL A 610 -17.02 17.10 -8.09
C VAL A 610 -17.15 18.28 -9.06
N GLN A 611 -16.18 18.48 -9.97
CA GLN A 611 -16.25 19.51 -11.00
C GLN A 611 -17.47 19.33 -11.92
N ASP A 612 -17.72 18.12 -12.40
CA ASP A 612 -18.90 17.80 -13.22
C ASP A 612 -20.23 18.13 -12.50
N LEU A 613 -20.31 17.84 -11.20
CA LEU A 613 -21.49 18.18 -10.40
C LEU A 613 -21.64 19.68 -10.17
N ILE A 614 -20.53 20.41 -10.00
CA ILE A 614 -20.51 21.89 -9.94
C ILE A 614 -21.00 22.47 -11.26
N ASP A 615 -20.51 21.96 -12.39
CA ASP A 615 -20.91 22.42 -13.74
C ASP A 615 -22.38 22.15 -14.05
N LYS A 616 -22.97 21.13 -13.41
CA LYS A 616 -24.43 20.86 -13.40
C LYS A 616 -25.21 21.78 -12.44
N GLY A 617 -24.56 22.73 -11.76
CA GLY A 617 -25.18 23.69 -10.86
C GLY A 617 -25.56 23.15 -9.48
N MET A 618 -24.99 22.03 -9.05
CA MET A 618 -25.31 21.44 -7.74
C MET A 618 -24.63 22.20 -6.59
N THR A 619 -25.36 22.33 -5.50
CA THR A 619 -24.82 22.89 -4.24
C THR A 619 -23.90 21.88 -3.55
N LEU A 620 -23.04 22.35 -2.62
CA LEU A 620 -22.17 21.46 -1.83
C LEU A 620 -22.96 20.33 -1.16
N GLN A 621 -24.10 20.64 -0.57
CA GLN A 621 -24.94 19.63 0.10
C GLN A 621 -25.46 18.56 -0.87
N GLN A 622 -25.85 18.97 -2.08
CA GLN A 622 -26.27 18.05 -3.12
C GLN A 622 -25.10 17.19 -3.63
N ILE A 623 -23.90 17.77 -3.76
CA ILE A 623 -22.67 17.06 -4.15
C ILE A 623 -22.30 16.01 -3.11
N GLN A 624 -22.31 16.37 -1.81
CA GLN A 624 -22.07 15.42 -0.73
C GLN A 624 -23.10 14.27 -0.73
N ALA A 625 -24.37 14.59 -0.98
CA ALA A 625 -25.43 13.57 -1.08
C ALA A 625 -25.26 12.65 -2.31
N ALA A 626 -24.67 13.14 -3.41
CA ALA A 626 -24.37 12.35 -4.61
C ALA A 626 -23.18 11.38 -4.42
N ARG A 627 -22.44 11.47 -3.32
CA ARG A 627 -21.34 10.57 -2.94
C ARG A 627 -20.30 10.38 -4.06
N PRO A 628 -19.63 11.46 -4.55
CA PRO A 628 -18.68 11.35 -5.67
C PRO A 628 -17.43 10.50 -5.36
N SER A 629 -17.20 10.15 -4.10
CA SER A 629 -16.08 9.34 -3.61
C SER A 629 -16.47 7.92 -3.19
N LEU A 630 -17.71 7.48 -3.48
CA LEU A 630 -18.30 6.24 -2.99
C LEU A 630 -17.39 5.01 -3.12
N ASP A 631 -16.73 4.85 -4.26
CA ASP A 631 -15.85 3.73 -4.56
C ASP A 631 -14.52 3.74 -3.78
N TYR A 632 -14.21 4.85 -3.13
CA TYR A 632 -13.02 5.01 -2.30
C TYR A 632 -13.32 5.17 -0.80
N ASP A 633 -14.60 5.42 -0.44
CA ASP A 633 -14.99 5.70 0.94
C ASP A 633 -14.68 4.55 1.91
N GLY A 634 -14.82 3.31 1.46
CA GLY A 634 -14.50 2.13 2.27
C GLY A 634 -13.01 1.97 2.55
N ARG A 635 -12.16 2.58 1.72
CA ARG A 635 -10.70 2.49 1.82
C ARG A 635 -10.07 3.71 2.50
N TYR A 636 -10.49 4.92 2.16
CA TYR A 636 -9.87 6.17 2.60
C TYR A 636 -10.81 7.06 3.40
N GLY A 637 -12.10 6.75 3.41
CA GLY A 637 -13.11 7.57 4.04
C GLY A 637 -13.23 7.34 5.54
N SER A 638 -13.66 8.39 6.25
CA SER A 638 -14.10 8.30 7.64
C SER A 638 -15.58 8.73 7.71
N ALA A 639 -16.40 7.88 8.29
CA ALA A 639 -17.83 8.07 8.18
C ALA A 639 -18.40 9.22 9.02
N THR A 640 -17.93 9.47 10.27
CA THR A 640 -18.63 10.46 11.11
C THR A 640 -17.87 11.01 12.32
N THR A 641 -16.77 10.43 12.78
CA THR A 641 -16.23 10.73 14.12
C THR A 641 -14.74 11.07 14.19
N GLY A 642 -14.06 11.15 13.04
CA GLY A 642 -12.67 11.56 12.99
C GLY A 642 -12.50 13.08 12.88
N THR A 643 -11.29 13.56 13.05
CA THR A 643 -10.92 14.96 12.83
C THR A 643 -10.99 15.36 11.35
N TRP A 644 -10.96 14.38 10.43
CA TRP A 644 -11.09 14.57 8.98
C TRP A 644 -12.05 13.55 8.39
N THR A 645 -13.22 14.01 7.93
CA THR A 645 -14.28 13.17 7.39
C THR A 645 -14.33 13.22 5.86
N THR A 646 -14.96 12.23 5.22
CA THR A 646 -15.24 12.24 3.78
C THR A 646 -15.92 13.53 3.34
N ASN A 647 -16.92 14.01 4.09
CA ASN A 647 -17.62 15.24 3.76
C ASN A 647 -16.72 16.48 3.84
N MET A 648 -15.79 16.55 4.81
CA MET A 648 -14.80 17.62 4.89
C MET A 648 -13.84 17.60 3.69
N PHE A 649 -13.42 16.41 3.26
CA PHE A 649 -12.61 16.28 2.05
C PHE A 649 -13.36 16.76 0.80
N ILE A 650 -14.62 16.33 0.60
CA ILE A 650 -15.45 16.79 -0.53
C ILE A 650 -15.69 18.30 -0.47
N GLU A 651 -15.90 18.87 0.72
CA GLU A 651 -16.00 20.31 0.91
C GLU A 651 -14.72 21.05 0.52
N ALA A 652 -13.55 20.54 0.95
CA ALA A 652 -12.26 21.14 0.58
C ALA A 652 -12.00 21.06 -0.93
N VAL A 653 -12.36 19.97 -1.59
CA VAL A 653 -12.31 19.84 -3.04
C VAL A 653 -13.24 20.85 -3.71
N TYR A 654 -14.49 20.97 -3.25
CA TYR A 654 -15.45 21.93 -3.74
C TYR A 654 -14.94 23.38 -3.61
N GLN A 655 -14.45 23.76 -2.43
CA GLN A 655 -13.92 25.10 -2.17
C GLN A 655 -12.70 25.40 -3.04
N SER A 656 -11.79 24.43 -3.22
CA SER A 656 -10.62 24.57 -4.09
C SER A 656 -11.00 24.84 -5.55
N LEU A 657 -12.12 24.27 -6.02
CA LEU A 657 -12.61 24.43 -7.38
C LEU A 657 -13.35 25.77 -7.58
N GLN A 658 -14.01 26.29 -6.54
CA GLN A 658 -14.68 27.59 -6.57
C GLN A 658 -13.69 28.75 -6.51
N ALA A 659 -12.56 28.62 -5.80
CA ALA A 659 -11.55 29.68 -5.67
C ALA A 659 -10.85 30.06 -7.00
N LYS A 660 -11.03 29.27 -8.07
CA LYS A 660 -10.52 29.55 -9.42
C LYS A 660 -11.44 30.42 -10.28
N LYS A 661 -12.66 30.69 -9.84
CA LYS A 661 -13.60 31.60 -10.53
C LYS A 661 -13.50 32.98 -9.93
#